data_dd6c60b689903e1c018dde4ceaa4f3e6
#
_entry.id   dd6c60b689903e1c018dde4ceaa4f3e6
#
_cell.length_a   1.000
_cell.length_b   1.000
_cell.length_c   1.000
_cell.angle_alpha   90.00
_cell.angle_beta   90.00
_cell.angle_gamma   90.00
#
_symmetry.space_group_name_H-M   'P 1'
#
loop_
_entity.id
_entity.type
_entity.pdbx_description
1 polymer ?
#
loop_
_entity_poly.entity_id
_entity_poly.type
_entity_poly.pdbx_seq_one_letter_code
_entity_poly.pdbx_strand_id
1 'polypeptide(L)'
;MKHPVAADLLRYLRLATPLALLLTAACATTNAPPPSGPKVTDLEIQGTHQVSEGAIKDRILTTATPFWGFWPFGGPSYFDANAWQADLRRIERYYQAQGFYQAKVTHAEVKPAGDDKVAIDISVQEGEPTRISEIQVTGLDTLPEDVREEHRKYVLDGLPLHEGDVFKEESWEEAKARVQERLRELAYAEAEVDGEVRVDVDTRQAVVELRTRPGIRYRFGNTFVATDANPQVPPRRIIEQVTGALKKGDWYSETALANAQARVFRMGVFGAVKVNRGAPDRESGTVPVVVDVREAPFRSVRLGGGLGVDAARQEVRAVGEWTHRNFGGGLRRFTVRGRLGYAFIPNVLNFNKDGPVFDVTAEYEQPRFLFRDLRAQNSLSVEKGLEQAYDFWGGRLQTGVIWQPHPDFSIFPSYNLQVYRLSGRVSADSRVPPIVLGCGEGQAQCNVALSFLELAFTWDRRDDVIEPRDGYYISLSVQKGGGTPLMGDFNYVRLLPDLRVYRSFGEDKRFILAAKVRAGTLNPAGGSQSSIVTRFFSGGGTFMRGFNGQRLSPLAALQRTADVDGDGNPDVVQDEEWDTVPVGGNSLFETSVEMRYQFTESLMVAAFYDTGLVGIEDFSHANRPKLFGPQHYHAVGMGLRYLTVVGPVRLDIARRLNIGGGLPVSTPGYIYPEAGGCFGIGSRWRPTGPTTPSGAFAGAPDGLCALHLSIGEAF
;
A
#
# COMPACT_ATOMS: atom_id res chain seq x y z
N MET A 1 -30.89 13.35 -41.33
CA MET A 1 -30.22 14.48 -40.67
C MET A 1 -28.82 14.01 -40.22
N LYS A 2 -27.75 14.70 -40.65
CA LYS A 2 -26.36 14.25 -40.45
C LYS A 2 -25.93 14.62 -39.03
N HIS A 3 -25.43 13.66 -38.30
CA HIS A 3 -24.94 13.82 -36.92
C HIS A 3 -23.69 14.73 -36.84
N PRO A 4 -23.60 15.65 -35.88
CA PRO A 4 -22.48 16.56 -35.70
C PRO A 4 -21.32 15.98 -34.85
N VAL A 5 -21.26 14.66 -34.63
CA VAL A 5 -20.29 14.01 -33.72
C VAL A 5 -18.85 14.06 -34.23
N ALA A 6 -18.63 14.23 -35.56
CA ALA A 6 -17.26 14.24 -36.10
C ALA A 6 -16.49 15.56 -35.91
N ALA A 7 -17.19 16.66 -35.66
CA ALA A 7 -16.56 17.99 -35.51
C ALA A 7 -16.03 18.22 -34.09
N ASP A 8 -16.65 17.62 -33.08
CA ASP A 8 -16.21 17.73 -31.69
C ASP A 8 -15.01 16.82 -31.38
N LEU A 9 -14.93 15.63 -32.00
CA LEU A 9 -13.79 14.74 -31.85
C LEU A 9 -12.46 15.40 -32.29
N LEU A 10 -12.49 16.19 -33.35
CA LEU A 10 -11.33 16.92 -33.86
C LEU A 10 -10.91 18.12 -32.99
N ARG A 11 -11.82 18.69 -32.21
CA ARG A 11 -11.50 19.71 -31.18
C ARG A 11 -10.80 19.12 -29.98
N TYR A 12 -11.20 17.94 -29.51
CA TYR A 12 -10.56 17.26 -28.37
C TYR A 12 -9.19 16.65 -28.72
N LEU A 13 -9.00 16.17 -29.95
CA LEU A 13 -7.67 15.75 -30.41
C LEU A 13 -6.67 16.91 -30.48
N ARG A 14 -7.10 18.12 -30.80
CA ARG A 14 -6.24 19.32 -30.84
C ARG A 14 -5.81 19.82 -29.46
N LEU A 15 -6.53 19.46 -28.38
CA LEU A 15 -6.18 19.77 -27.00
C LEU A 15 -5.35 18.65 -26.33
N ALA A 16 -5.46 17.41 -26.82
CA ALA A 16 -4.70 16.27 -26.28
C ALA A 16 -3.26 16.24 -26.78
N THR A 17 -2.97 16.77 -27.98
CA THR A 17 -1.63 16.80 -28.56
C THR A 17 -0.62 17.67 -27.79
N PRO A 18 -0.93 18.87 -27.29
CA PRO A 18 0.03 19.65 -26.49
C PRO A 18 0.24 19.05 -25.09
N LEU A 19 -0.74 18.34 -24.51
CA LEU A 19 -0.60 17.69 -23.22
C LEU A 19 0.29 16.44 -23.30
N ALA A 20 0.22 15.68 -24.39
CA ALA A 20 1.11 14.57 -24.67
C ALA A 20 2.56 15.03 -24.92
N LEU A 21 2.74 16.17 -25.61
CA LEU A 21 4.06 16.78 -25.83
C LEU A 21 4.69 17.37 -24.56
N LEU A 22 3.91 17.88 -23.60
CA LEU A 22 4.41 18.34 -22.31
C LEU A 22 4.82 17.18 -21.39
N LEU A 23 4.22 16.02 -21.49
CA LEU A 23 4.61 14.82 -20.73
C LEU A 23 5.91 14.19 -21.25
N THR A 24 6.26 14.40 -22.53
CA THR A 24 7.52 13.90 -23.11
C THR A 24 8.72 14.83 -22.86
N ALA A 25 8.50 16.10 -22.50
CA ALA A 25 9.57 17.07 -22.25
C ALA A 25 10.15 17.01 -20.82
N ALA A 26 9.60 16.22 -19.92
CA ALA A 26 10.04 16.13 -18.52
C ALA A 26 11.12 15.07 -18.24
N CYS A 27 11.52 14.27 -19.25
CA CYS A 27 12.69 13.40 -19.14
C CYS A 27 13.93 14.23 -19.55
N ALA A 28 14.66 14.76 -18.58
CA ALA A 28 15.97 15.33 -18.78
C ALA A 28 16.84 14.31 -19.53
N THR A 29 17.19 14.61 -20.75
CA THR A 29 18.22 13.89 -21.51
C THR A 29 19.52 14.03 -20.75
N THR A 30 19.97 12.96 -20.11
CA THR A 30 21.38 12.86 -19.72
C THR A 30 22.18 12.99 -20.99
N ASN A 31 23.10 13.97 -21.07
CA ASN A 31 24.06 14.15 -22.16
C ASN A 31 25.13 13.03 -22.15
N ALA A 32 24.73 11.78 -21.92
CA ALA A 32 25.61 10.64 -22.17
C ALA A 32 25.69 10.42 -23.67
N PRO A 33 26.90 10.23 -24.25
CA PRO A 33 27.04 9.88 -25.67
C PRO A 33 26.19 8.61 -25.95
N PRO A 34 25.58 8.50 -27.14
CA PRO A 34 24.82 7.33 -27.45
C PRO A 34 25.72 6.09 -27.28
N PRO A 35 25.23 5.02 -26.64
CA PRO A 35 26.03 3.81 -26.46
C PRO A 35 26.49 3.28 -27.82
N SER A 36 27.81 3.09 -27.96
CA SER A 36 28.43 2.60 -29.18
C SER A 36 28.63 1.10 -29.04
N GLY A 37 28.02 0.32 -29.92
CA GLY A 37 28.16 -1.13 -29.95
C GLY A 37 26.92 -1.82 -30.50
N PRO A 38 27.04 -3.09 -30.95
CA PRO A 38 25.90 -3.84 -31.42
C PRO A 38 24.91 -4.13 -30.29
N LYS A 39 23.62 -4.19 -30.63
CA LYS A 39 22.55 -4.49 -29.69
C LYS A 39 22.61 -5.96 -29.26
N VAL A 40 22.58 -6.20 -27.94
CA VAL A 40 22.47 -7.56 -27.38
C VAL A 40 21.03 -8.04 -27.47
N THR A 41 20.77 -9.05 -28.28
CA THR A 41 19.45 -9.63 -28.50
C THR A 41 19.17 -10.79 -27.57
N ASP A 42 20.21 -11.56 -27.24
CA ASP A 42 20.10 -12.74 -26.39
C ASP A 42 21.35 -12.91 -25.55
N LEU A 43 21.18 -13.48 -24.35
CA LEU A 43 22.25 -13.84 -23.45
C LEU A 43 21.87 -15.15 -22.76
N GLU A 44 22.55 -16.23 -23.11
CA GLU A 44 22.36 -17.57 -22.58
C GLU A 44 23.56 -17.99 -21.73
N ILE A 45 23.29 -18.52 -20.52
CA ILE A 45 24.35 -19.06 -19.66
C ILE A 45 24.03 -20.52 -19.38
N GLN A 46 24.81 -21.41 -19.92
CA GLN A 46 24.63 -22.87 -19.82
C GLN A 46 25.55 -23.48 -18.76
N GLY A 47 25.18 -24.66 -18.25
CA GLY A 47 25.95 -25.38 -17.22
C GLY A 47 25.66 -24.92 -15.81
N THR A 48 24.63 -24.10 -15.62
CA THR A 48 24.17 -23.60 -14.30
C THR A 48 23.20 -24.60 -13.66
N HIS A 49 23.66 -25.34 -12.65
CA HIS A 49 22.86 -26.35 -11.94
C HIS A 49 22.62 -26.00 -10.48
N GLN A 50 23.62 -25.47 -9.79
CA GLN A 50 23.59 -25.10 -8.38
C GLN A 50 23.30 -23.60 -8.18
N VAL A 51 23.83 -22.79 -9.09
CA VAL A 51 23.61 -21.33 -9.10
C VAL A 51 22.68 -21.01 -10.25
N SER A 52 21.59 -20.28 -10.00
CA SER A 52 20.61 -19.95 -11.04
C SER A 52 21.20 -18.98 -12.07
N GLU A 53 20.86 -19.19 -13.33
CA GLU A 53 21.24 -18.29 -14.44
C GLU A 53 20.83 -16.84 -14.16
N GLY A 54 19.62 -16.63 -13.59
CA GLY A 54 19.13 -15.31 -13.22
C GLY A 54 20.03 -14.60 -12.22
N ALA A 55 20.48 -15.29 -11.17
CA ALA A 55 21.37 -14.72 -10.18
C ALA A 55 22.74 -14.31 -10.76
N ILE A 56 23.21 -15.00 -11.79
CA ILE A 56 24.44 -14.63 -12.50
C ILE A 56 24.18 -13.40 -13.37
N LYS A 57 23.08 -13.37 -14.12
CA LYS A 57 22.69 -12.23 -14.97
C LYS A 57 22.54 -10.93 -14.17
N ASP A 58 22.08 -11.01 -12.93
CA ASP A 58 21.96 -9.85 -12.03
C ASP A 58 23.32 -9.29 -11.54
N ARG A 59 24.41 -10.03 -11.72
CA ARG A 59 25.77 -9.64 -11.28
C ARG A 59 26.66 -9.12 -12.38
N ILE A 60 26.24 -9.22 -13.63
CA ILE A 60 26.99 -8.75 -14.81
C ILE A 60 26.33 -7.50 -15.41
N LEU A 61 27.14 -6.70 -16.11
CA LEU A 61 26.65 -5.49 -16.78
C LEU A 61 26.05 -5.78 -18.15
N THR A 62 26.53 -6.83 -18.79
CA THR A 62 26.04 -7.27 -20.11
C THR A 62 24.68 -7.94 -19.94
N THR A 63 23.64 -7.33 -20.50
CA THR A 63 22.26 -7.83 -20.40
C THR A 63 21.65 -7.95 -21.80
N ALA A 64 20.74 -8.91 -21.98
CA ALA A 64 19.93 -8.98 -23.19
C ALA A 64 18.88 -7.86 -23.21
N THR A 65 18.55 -7.38 -24.40
CA THR A 65 17.44 -6.44 -24.57
C THR A 65 16.12 -7.15 -24.26
N PRO A 66 15.31 -6.67 -23.29
CA PRO A 66 14.07 -7.33 -22.95
C PRO A 66 13.09 -7.32 -24.13
N PHE A 67 12.23 -8.33 -24.24
CA PHE A 67 11.18 -8.41 -25.26
C PHE A 67 10.28 -7.17 -25.29
N TRP A 68 9.98 -6.58 -24.09
CA TRP A 68 9.25 -5.34 -23.91
C TRP A 68 10.17 -4.10 -23.85
N GLY A 69 11.37 -4.14 -24.43
CA GLY A 69 12.39 -3.09 -24.37
C GLY A 69 12.05 -1.84 -25.17
N PHE A 70 10.83 -1.33 -25.02
CA PHE A 70 10.41 -0.02 -25.51
C PHE A 70 9.99 0.86 -24.33
N TRP A 71 10.25 2.14 -24.46
CA TRP A 71 9.84 3.11 -23.43
C TRP A 71 8.34 2.99 -23.08
N PRO A 72 7.89 2.92 -21.80
CA PRO A 72 8.65 3.17 -20.56
C PRO A 72 9.25 1.92 -19.90
N PHE A 73 9.25 0.74 -20.52
CA PHE A 73 9.61 -0.55 -19.91
C PHE A 73 11.10 -0.93 -20.05
N GLY A 74 11.94 -0.01 -20.47
CA GLY A 74 13.37 -0.18 -20.64
C GLY A 74 13.84 0.25 -22.04
N GLY A 75 15.16 0.24 -22.24
CA GLY A 75 15.79 0.54 -23.50
C GLY A 75 16.55 -0.66 -24.05
N PRO A 76 17.08 -0.58 -25.27
CA PRO A 76 17.98 -1.59 -25.82
C PRO A 76 19.28 -1.65 -25.03
N SER A 77 19.78 -2.85 -24.77
CA SER A 77 21.11 -3.10 -24.20
C SER A 77 22.15 -3.24 -25.32
N TYR A 78 23.31 -2.61 -25.16
CA TYR A 78 24.38 -2.60 -26.14
C TYR A 78 25.59 -3.33 -25.59
N PHE A 79 26.33 -4.03 -26.49
CA PHE A 79 27.52 -4.75 -26.13
C PHE A 79 28.71 -3.81 -25.96
N ASP A 80 29.40 -3.93 -24.81
CA ASP A 80 30.66 -3.26 -24.51
C ASP A 80 31.75 -4.29 -24.27
N ALA A 81 32.77 -4.31 -25.13
CA ALA A 81 33.87 -5.27 -25.05
C ALA A 81 34.67 -5.17 -23.72
N ASN A 82 34.79 -3.98 -23.14
CA ASN A 82 35.50 -3.80 -21.88
C ASN A 82 34.65 -4.34 -20.69
N ALA A 83 33.35 -4.04 -20.68
CA ALA A 83 32.42 -4.60 -19.72
C ALA A 83 32.37 -6.12 -19.77
N TRP A 84 32.34 -6.68 -20.98
CA TRP A 84 32.35 -8.11 -21.27
C TRP A 84 33.50 -8.87 -20.59
N GLN A 85 34.75 -8.40 -20.78
CA GLN A 85 35.91 -9.00 -20.15
C GLN A 85 35.87 -8.93 -18.60
N ALA A 86 35.25 -7.89 -18.08
CA ALA A 86 35.04 -7.77 -16.63
C ALA A 86 33.93 -8.71 -16.14
N ASP A 87 32.90 -8.91 -16.97
CA ASP A 87 31.75 -9.77 -16.63
C ASP A 87 32.15 -11.23 -16.53
N LEU A 88 32.99 -11.74 -17.40
CA LEU A 88 33.50 -13.11 -17.29
C LEU A 88 34.22 -13.35 -15.96
N ARG A 89 35.06 -12.39 -15.50
CA ARG A 89 35.69 -12.48 -14.16
C ARG A 89 34.68 -12.33 -13.02
N ARG A 90 33.62 -11.53 -13.23
CA ARG A 90 32.54 -11.40 -12.21
C ARG A 90 31.78 -12.70 -12.04
N ILE A 91 31.54 -13.44 -13.14
CA ILE A 91 30.88 -14.75 -13.08
C ILE A 91 31.70 -15.70 -12.23
N GLU A 92 33.01 -15.89 -12.53
CA GLU A 92 33.88 -16.78 -11.77
C GLU A 92 33.98 -16.32 -10.29
N ARG A 93 34.13 -15.02 -10.05
CA ARG A 93 34.17 -14.47 -8.70
C ARG A 93 32.87 -14.69 -7.93
N TYR A 94 31.72 -14.58 -8.62
CA TYR A 94 30.42 -14.85 -8.00
C TYR A 94 30.29 -16.33 -7.60
N TYR A 95 30.71 -17.24 -8.43
CA TYR A 95 30.77 -18.66 -8.08
C TYR A 95 31.66 -18.94 -6.87
N GLN A 96 32.84 -18.32 -6.80
CA GLN A 96 33.71 -18.44 -5.63
C GLN A 96 33.00 -17.92 -4.35
N ALA A 97 32.31 -16.79 -4.44
CA ALA A 97 31.54 -16.25 -3.33
C ALA A 97 30.38 -17.17 -2.87
N GLN A 98 29.86 -18.00 -3.80
CA GLN A 98 28.87 -19.03 -3.51
C GLN A 98 29.47 -20.37 -3.07
N GLY A 99 30.80 -20.45 -2.91
CA GLY A 99 31.51 -21.65 -2.47
C GLY A 99 32.03 -22.57 -3.55
N PHE A 100 31.93 -22.20 -4.82
CA PHE A 100 32.40 -23.00 -5.96
C PHE A 100 33.77 -22.51 -6.45
N TYR A 101 34.82 -22.82 -5.74
CA TYR A 101 36.17 -22.31 -6.02
C TYR A 101 36.82 -22.92 -7.29
N GLN A 102 36.31 -24.05 -7.76
CA GLN A 102 36.73 -24.69 -9.00
C GLN A 102 35.94 -24.24 -10.24
N ALA A 103 34.95 -23.36 -10.06
CA ALA A 103 34.12 -22.89 -11.15
C ALA A 103 34.95 -22.10 -12.17
N LYS A 104 34.69 -22.38 -13.46
CA LYS A 104 35.35 -21.73 -14.59
C LYS A 104 34.38 -21.49 -15.73
N VAL A 105 34.55 -20.37 -16.40
CA VAL A 105 33.93 -20.13 -17.70
C VAL A 105 34.72 -20.89 -18.77
N THR A 106 34.10 -21.95 -19.30
CA THR A 106 34.76 -22.85 -20.26
C THR A 106 34.61 -22.40 -21.69
N HIS A 107 33.50 -21.67 -21.98
CA HIS A 107 33.24 -21.10 -23.28
C HIS A 107 32.53 -19.74 -23.14
N ALA A 108 32.90 -18.76 -23.94
CA ALA A 108 32.26 -17.46 -23.97
C ALA A 108 32.40 -16.88 -25.39
N GLU A 109 31.29 -16.83 -26.11
CA GLU A 109 31.26 -16.43 -27.51
C GLU A 109 30.22 -15.33 -27.76
N VAL A 110 30.60 -14.34 -28.56
CA VAL A 110 29.71 -13.27 -29.03
C VAL A 110 29.46 -13.51 -30.52
N LYS A 111 28.24 -13.92 -30.86
CA LYS A 111 27.83 -14.29 -32.22
C LYS A 111 27.08 -13.15 -32.90
N PRO A 112 27.37 -12.85 -34.18
CA PRO A 112 26.52 -11.96 -34.96
C PRO A 112 25.09 -12.52 -35.06
N ALA A 113 24.08 -11.70 -34.74
CA ALA A 113 22.65 -12.07 -34.77
C ALA A 113 21.85 -11.19 -35.75
N GLY A 114 22.49 -10.59 -36.73
CA GLY A 114 21.93 -9.70 -37.74
C GLY A 114 22.70 -8.38 -37.84
N ASP A 115 22.18 -7.42 -38.61
CA ASP A 115 22.79 -6.10 -38.74
C ASP A 115 22.77 -5.38 -37.38
N ASP A 116 23.98 -5.05 -36.89
CA ASP A 116 24.21 -4.36 -35.63
C ASP A 116 23.61 -5.06 -34.37
N LYS A 117 23.58 -6.41 -34.39
CA LYS A 117 23.05 -7.24 -33.31
C LYS A 117 23.98 -8.39 -32.97
N VAL A 118 24.02 -8.75 -31.68
CA VAL A 118 24.78 -9.89 -31.19
C VAL A 118 23.94 -10.75 -30.23
N ALA A 119 24.21 -12.04 -30.26
CA ALA A 119 23.81 -13.01 -29.26
C ALA A 119 25.03 -13.49 -28.49
N ILE A 120 24.91 -13.78 -27.22
CA ILE A 120 26.02 -14.12 -26.34
C ILE A 120 25.73 -15.47 -25.69
N ASP A 121 26.67 -16.40 -25.87
CA ASP A 121 26.61 -17.73 -25.26
C ASP A 121 27.77 -17.89 -24.30
N ILE A 122 27.46 -18.27 -23.08
CA ILE A 122 28.42 -18.58 -22.00
C ILE A 122 28.19 -20.00 -21.52
N SER A 123 29.26 -20.77 -21.39
CA SER A 123 29.19 -22.07 -20.72
C SER A 123 30.07 -22.06 -19.48
N VAL A 124 29.49 -22.47 -18.35
CA VAL A 124 30.15 -22.52 -17.06
C VAL A 124 30.25 -23.98 -16.61
N GLN A 125 31.40 -24.35 -16.05
CA GLN A 125 31.58 -25.57 -15.31
C GLN A 125 31.65 -25.19 -13.82
N GLU A 126 30.61 -25.50 -13.04
CA GLU A 126 30.50 -25.07 -11.65
C GLU A 126 31.48 -25.77 -10.72
N GLY A 127 31.76 -27.05 -10.98
CA GLY A 127 32.52 -27.92 -10.07
C GLY A 127 31.70 -28.31 -8.85
N GLU A 128 32.34 -28.86 -7.83
CA GLU A 128 31.73 -29.28 -6.58
C GLU A 128 31.83 -28.16 -5.52
N PRO A 129 30.82 -27.99 -4.66
CA PRO A 129 30.84 -26.93 -3.65
C PRO A 129 31.82 -27.23 -2.53
N THR A 130 32.48 -26.21 -2.02
CA THR A 130 33.29 -26.25 -0.81
C THR A 130 32.44 -26.22 0.42
N ARG A 131 32.62 -27.15 1.35
CA ARG A 131 31.82 -27.26 2.57
C ARG A 131 32.64 -26.87 3.81
N ILE A 132 31.92 -26.30 4.79
CA ILE A 132 32.48 -25.94 6.09
C ILE A 132 32.80 -27.24 6.84
N SER A 133 34.06 -27.49 7.12
CA SER A 133 34.50 -28.65 7.90
C SER A 133 34.57 -28.36 9.39
N GLU A 134 34.84 -27.10 9.77
CA GLU A 134 35.04 -26.72 11.17
C GLU A 134 34.74 -25.22 11.34
N ILE A 135 34.09 -24.87 12.46
CA ILE A 135 33.84 -23.48 12.87
C ILE A 135 34.50 -23.26 14.24
N GLN A 136 35.56 -22.47 14.26
CA GLN A 136 36.26 -22.08 15.47
C GLN A 136 35.86 -20.68 15.92
N VAL A 137 35.40 -20.52 17.16
CA VAL A 137 35.10 -19.22 17.75
C VAL A 137 35.99 -18.99 18.95
N THR A 138 36.82 -17.95 18.89
CA THR A 138 37.78 -17.60 19.91
C THR A 138 37.47 -16.24 20.55
N GLY A 139 37.96 -15.99 21.77
CA GLY A 139 37.83 -14.73 22.48
C GLY A 139 36.57 -14.59 23.35
N LEU A 140 35.58 -15.47 23.25
CA LEU A 140 34.40 -15.48 24.14
C LEU A 140 34.71 -15.99 25.56
N ASP A 141 35.86 -16.65 25.76
CA ASP A 141 36.39 -17.05 27.03
C ASP A 141 36.82 -15.87 27.93
N THR A 142 37.03 -14.69 27.31
CA THR A 142 37.34 -13.44 28.02
C THR A 142 36.11 -12.78 28.67
N LEU A 143 34.92 -13.29 28.40
CA LEU A 143 33.68 -12.80 29.02
C LEU A 143 33.69 -13.05 30.55
N PRO A 144 33.02 -12.17 31.34
CA PRO A 144 32.90 -12.38 32.80
C PRO A 144 32.30 -13.75 33.13
N GLU A 145 32.87 -14.40 34.14
CA GLU A 145 32.59 -15.81 34.47
C GLU A 145 31.09 -16.04 34.81
N ASP A 146 30.48 -15.06 35.49
CA ASP A 146 29.09 -15.07 35.95
C ASP A 146 28.05 -15.07 34.83
N VAL A 147 28.39 -14.54 33.64
CA VAL A 147 27.48 -14.42 32.48
C VAL A 147 28.00 -15.13 31.22
N ARG A 148 29.17 -15.77 31.29
CA ARG A 148 29.89 -16.31 30.13
C ARG A 148 29.05 -17.28 29.34
N GLU A 149 28.48 -18.28 29.97
CA GLU A 149 27.71 -19.31 29.28
C GLU A 149 26.43 -18.77 28.67
N GLU A 150 25.71 -17.88 29.38
CA GLU A 150 24.50 -17.25 28.89
C GLU A 150 24.78 -16.35 27.67
N HIS A 151 25.78 -15.48 27.78
CA HIS A 151 26.18 -14.59 26.69
C HIS A 151 26.72 -15.35 25.49
N ARG A 152 27.55 -16.39 25.72
CA ARG A 152 28.08 -17.24 24.67
C ARG A 152 26.95 -17.92 23.90
N LYS A 153 25.98 -18.51 24.59
CA LYS A 153 24.82 -19.14 23.99
C LYS A 153 24.03 -18.13 23.16
N TYR A 154 23.73 -16.97 23.71
CA TYR A 154 23.00 -15.90 23.00
C TYR A 154 23.75 -15.42 21.75
N VAL A 155 25.06 -15.23 21.84
CA VAL A 155 25.88 -14.73 20.73
C VAL A 155 25.97 -15.74 19.58
N LEU A 156 26.01 -17.02 19.88
CA LEU A 156 26.20 -18.09 18.89
C LEU A 156 24.87 -18.72 18.39
N ASP A 157 23.75 -18.40 19.01
CA ASP A 157 22.47 -18.99 18.65
C ASP A 157 22.06 -18.58 17.22
N GLY A 158 21.61 -19.55 16.39
CA GLY A 158 21.09 -19.32 15.05
C GLY A 158 22.01 -18.50 14.13
N LEU A 159 23.33 -18.74 14.17
CA LEU A 159 24.26 -18.20 13.19
C LEU A 159 23.95 -18.80 11.78
N PRO A 160 24.16 -18.04 10.69
CA PRO A 160 23.89 -18.51 9.33
C PRO A 160 24.99 -19.41 8.77
N LEU A 161 25.75 -20.09 9.65
CA LEU A 161 26.84 -20.99 9.32
C LEU A 161 26.77 -22.24 10.20
N HIS A 162 26.80 -23.42 9.55
CA HIS A 162 26.87 -24.70 10.23
C HIS A 162 27.94 -25.59 9.58
N GLU A 163 28.53 -26.48 10.36
CA GLU A 163 29.43 -27.51 9.82
C GLU A 163 28.65 -28.42 8.85
N GLY A 164 29.23 -28.68 7.70
CA GLY A 164 28.60 -29.41 6.60
C GLY A 164 27.90 -28.54 5.57
N ASP A 165 27.55 -27.28 5.86
CA ASP A 165 26.95 -26.33 4.91
C ASP A 165 27.93 -25.97 3.79
N VAL A 166 27.41 -25.56 2.66
CA VAL A 166 28.21 -24.93 1.61
C VAL A 166 28.69 -23.58 2.10
N PHE A 167 30.00 -23.35 2.04
CA PHE A 167 30.57 -22.05 2.43
C PHE A 167 30.11 -20.96 1.46
N LYS A 168 29.51 -19.88 1.99
CA LYS A 168 29.14 -18.68 1.24
C LYS A 168 29.74 -17.44 1.92
N GLU A 169 30.38 -16.58 1.14
CA GLU A 169 30.96 -15.35 1.67
C GLU A 169 29.90 -14.45 2.35
N GLU A 170 28.69 -14.39 1.80
CA GLU A 170 27.58 -13.63 2.36
C GLU A 170 27.22 -14.13 3.77
N SER A 171 27.05 -15.44 3.95
CA SER A 171 26.78 -16.04 5.26
C SER A 171 27.91 -15.82 6.26
N TRP A 172 29.15 -15.79 5.77
CA TRP A 172 30.33 -15.48 6.57
C TRP A 172 30.30 -14.02 7.07
N GLU A 173 30.08 -13.04 6.19
CA GLU A 173 29.98 -11.64 6.56
C GLU A 173 28.78 -11.39 7.48
N GLU A 174 27.64 -12.02 7.21
CA GLU A 174 26.47 -11.95 8.08
C GLU A 174 26.74 -12.55 9.48
N ALA A 175 27.44 -13.66 9.56
CA ALA A 175 27.79 -14.26 10.85
C ALA A 175 28.68 -13.35 11.71
N LYS A 176 29.69 -12.72 11.09
CA LYS A 176 30.56 -11.74 11.79
C LYS A 176 29.73 -10.55 12.30
N ALA A 177 28.91 -9.97 11.42
CA ALA A 177 28.05 -8.83 11.75
C ALA A 177 27.08 -9.18 12.88
N ARG A 178 26.46 -10.36 12.84
CA ARG A 178 25.51 -10.85 13.85
C ARG A 178 26.16 -11.08 15.19
N VAL A 179 27.33 -11.70 15.22
CA VAL A 179 28.10 -11.88 16.47
C VAL A 179 28.48 -10.54 17.09
N GLN A 180 28.95 -9.58 16.28
CA GLN A 180 29.30 -8.24 16.73
C GLN A 180 28.08 -7.49 17.27
N GLU A 181 26.95 -7.51 16.55
CA GLU A 181 25.70 -6.88 16.97
C GLU A 181 25.20 -7.44 18.31
N ARG A 182 25.20 -8.76 18.46
CA ARG A 182 24.79 -9.42 19.71
C ARG A 182 25.69 -9.12 20.89
N LEU A 183 26.99 -9.07 20.67
CA LEU A 183 27.93 -8.63 21.73
C LEU A 183 27.64 -7.18 22.13
N ARG A 184 27.39 -6.30 21.18
CA ARG A 184 27.06 -4.91 21.49
C ARG A 184 25.69 -4.77 22.17
N GLU A 185 24.72 -5.61 21.85
CA GLU A 185 23.43 -5.65 22.54
C GLU A 185 23.59 -6.11 24.03
N LEU A 186 24.58 -6.94 24.32
CA LEU A 186 24.96 -7.35 25.69
C LEU A 186 25.84 -6.32 26.43
N ALA A 187 25.87 -5.10 25.95
CA ALA A 187 26.59 -3.94 26.48
C ALA A 187 28.10 -3.90 26.20
N TYR A 188 28.64 -4.76 25.36
CA TYR A 188 30.05 -4.70 24.95
C TYR A 188 30.23 -3.70 23.80
N ALA A 189 30.16 -2.40 24.09
CA ALA A 189 30.11 -1.34 23.08
C ALA A 189 31.33 -1.31 22.14
N GLU A 190 32.50 -1.74 22.61
CA GLU A 190 33.74 -1.83 21.83
C GLU A 190 33.94 -3.19 21.14
N ALA A 191 32.95 -4.08 21.19
CA ALA A 191 33.09 -5.40 20.59
C ALA A 191 33.49 -5.32 19.12
N GLU A 192 34.57 -6.02 18.80
CA GLU A 192 35.06 -6.21 17.43
C GLU A 192 35.08 -7.71 17.13
N VAL A 193 34.69 -8.02 15.89
CA VAL A 193 34.72 -9.37 15.35
C VAL A 193 35.43 -9.34 14.02
N ASP A 194 36.52 -10.06 13.93
CA ASP A 194 37.21 -10.36 12.69
C ASP A 194 37.33 -11.87 12.51
N GLY A 195 38.02 -12.31 11.49
CA GLY A 195 38.25 -13.72 11.29
C GLY A 195 38.87 -14.05 9.96
N GLU A 196 39.14 -15.30 9.77
CA GLU A 196 39.80 -15.85 8.61
C GLU A 196 39.07 -17.11 8.14
N VAL A 197 39.01 -17.28 6.83
CA VAL A 197 38.52 -18.53 6.23
C VAL A 197 39.65 -19.15 5.42
N ARG A 198 40.00 -20.35 5.75
CA ARG A 198 40.97 -21.15 5.01
C ARG A 198 40.24 -22.17 4.16
N VAL A 199 40.34 -22.02 2.85
CA VAL A 199 39.76 -22.91 1.86
C VAL A 199 40.82 -23.81 1.26
N ASP A 200 40.65 -25.10 1.43
CA ASP A 200 41.41 -26.12 0.70
C ASP A 200 40.56 -26.51 -0.56
N VAL A 201 41.05 -26.07 -1.72
CA VAL A 201 40.36 -26.29 -3.00
C VAL A 201 40.46 -27.76 -3.44
N ASP A 202 41.50 -28.49 -3.04
CA ASP A 202 41.68 -29.89 -3.44
C ASP A 202 40.78 -30.82 -2.63
N THR A 203 40.68 -30.61 -1.29
CA THR A 203 39.75 -31.34 -0.43
C THR A 203 38.36 -30.77 -0.38
N ARG A 204 38.15 -29.57 -0.94
CA ARG A 204 36.87 -28.85 -0.94
C ARG A 204 36.31 -28.60 0.44
N GLN A 205 37.20 -28.28 1.37
CA GLN A 205 36.87 -27.99 2.76
C GLN A 205 37.22 -26.56 3.11
N ALA A 206 36.41 -25.95 3.97
CA ALA A 206 36.63 -24.62 4.52
C ALA A 206 36.67 -24.70 6.05
N VAL A 207 37.74 -24.18 6.65
CA VAL A 207 37.82 -23.94 8.08
C VAL A 207 37.56 -22.48 8.34
N VAL A 208 36.53 -22.20 9.15
CA VAL A 208 36.07 -20.85 9.47
C VAL A 208 36.51 -20.50 10.88
N GLU A 209 37.29 -19.45 11.04
CA GLU A 209 37.72 -18.92 12.33
C GLU A 209 37.10 -17.55 12.60
N LEU A 210 36.29 -17.45 13.66
CA LEU A 210 35.71 -16.19 14.18
C LEU A 210 36.53 -15.77 15.42
N ARG A 211 37.16 -14.60 15.36
CA ARG A 211 37.93 -14.02 16.46
C ARG A 211 37.16 -12.85 17.05
N THR A 212 36.70 -12.98 18.26
CA THR A 212 35.95 -11.96 18.98
C THR A 212 36.83 -11.23 20.00
N ARG A 213 36.65 -9.93 20.11
CA ARG A 213 37.23 -9.06 21.14
C ARG A 213 36.11 -8.30 21.83
N PRO A 214 35.42 -8.87 22.83
CA PRO A 214 34.27 -8.25 23.46
C PRO A 214 34.59 -6.92 24.15
N GLY A 215 35.72 -6.81 24.81
CA GLY A 215 36.07 -5.68 25.68
C GLY A 215 35.33 -5.72 27.03
N ILE A 216 35.05 -4.54 27.61
CA ILE A 216 34.31 -4.40 28.86
C ILE A 216 32.86 -4.01 28.60
N ARG A 217 31.98 -4.21 29.59
CA ARG A 217 30.58 -3.77 29.52
C ARG A 217 30.47 -2.29 29.86
N TYR A 218 29.65 -1.57 29.09
CA TYR A 218 29.44 -0.14 29.20
C TYR A 218 27.99 0.21 29.57
N ARG A 219 27.87 1.38 30.20
CA ARG A 219 26.57 2.04 30.41
C ARG A 219 26.48 3.30 29.57
N PHE A 220 25.27 3.72 29.25
CA PHE A 220 25.07 5.00 28.57
C PHE A 220 25.50 6.19 29.45
N GLY A 221 26.30 7.05 28.88
CA GLY A 221 26.79 8.30 29.48
C GLY A 221 25.87 9.48 29.18
N ASN A 222 26.44 10.69 29.01
CA ASN A 222 25.72 11.90 28.64
C ASN A 222 25.35 11.88 27.16
N THR A 223 24.20 12.50 26.84
CA THR A 223 23.77 12.74 25.45
C THR A 223 24.20 14.11 24.97
N PHE A 224 24.89 14.15 23.85
CA PHE A 224 25.30 15.38 23.15
C PHE A 224 24.55 15.51 21.83
N VAL A 225 24.15 16.72 21.49
CA VAL A 225 23.44 17.02 20.25
C VAL A 225 24.28 17.92 19.39
N ALA A 226 24.64 17.45 18.21
CA ALA A 226 25.27 18.23 17.15
C ALA A 226 24.18 18.73 16.19
N THR A 227 24.11 20.03 16.02
CA THR A 227 23.10 20.71 15.18
C THR A 227 23.77 21.70 14.26
N ASP A 228 23.02 22.23 13.30
CA ASP A 228 23.43 23.40 12.50
C ASP A 228 23.70 24.63 13.41
N ALA A 229 24.41 25.63 12.87
CA ALA A 229 24.85 26.77 13.64
C ALA A 229 23.73 27.62 14.30
N ASN A 230 22.50 27.59 13.71
CA ASN A 230 21.33 28.29 14.23
C ASN A 230 20.11 27.36 14.25
N PRO A 231 20.03 26.41 15.20
CA PRO A 231 18.96 25.42 15.22
C PRO A 231 17.62 26.07 15.62
N GLN A 232 16.59 25.80 14.84
CA GLN A 232 15.21 26.22 15.18
C GLN A 232 14.52 25.20 16.11
N VAL A 233 15.01 23.95 16.14
CA VAL A 233 14.57 22.95 17.08
C VAL A 233 15.49 22.97 18.30
N PRO A 234 14.99 23.33 19.49
CA PRO A 234 15.82 23.37 20.68
C PRO A 234 16.45 21.99 20.97
N PRO A 235 17.79 21.90 21.23
CA PRO A 235 18.45 20.63 21.54
C PRO A 235 17.79 19.83 22.68
N ARG A 236 17.23 20.52 23.66
CA ARG A 236 16.46 19.92 24.73
C ARG A 236 15.33 19.02 24.23
N ARG A 237 14.65 19.41 23.15
CA ARG A 237 13.57 18.60 22.55
C ARG A 237 14.09 17.31 21.93
N ILE A 238 15.28 17.35 21.38
CA ILE A 238 15.95 16.17 20.82
C ILE A 238 16.36 15.22 21.96
N ILE A 239 17.02 15.77 23.00
CA ILE A 239 17.43 14.99 24.18
C ILE A 239 16.22 14.32 24.84
N GLU A 240 15.09 15.00 24.96
CA GLU A 240 13.86 14.44 25.51
C GLU A 240 13.32 13.23 24.68
N GLN A 241 13.53 13.19 23.36
CA GLN A 241 13.20 12.01 22.55
C GLN A 241 14.16 10.86 22.78
N VAL A 242 15.46 11.17 22.84
CA VAL A 242 16.52 10.16 23.12
C VAL A 242 16.31 9.51 24.49
N THR A 243 16.07 10.31 25.52
CA THR A 243 15.84 9.79 26.90
C THR A 243 14.56 8.96 27.03
N GLY A 244 13.70 8.99 26.03
CA GLY A 244 12.55 8.11 25.92
C GLY A 244 12.89 6.70 25.46
N ALA A 245 14.05 6.48 24.87
CA ALA A 245 14.52 5.17 24.41
C ALA A 245 15.70 4.65 25.26
N LEU A 246 16.56 5.52 25.74
CA LEU A 246 17.73 5.19 26.56
C LEU A 246 17.96 6.25 27.63
N LYS A 247 18.39 5.87 28.81
CA LYS A 247 18.69 6.77 29.90
C LYS A 247 20.17 6.66 30.29
N LYS A 248 20.72 7.74 30.80
CA LYS A 248 22.06 7.71 31.42
C LYS A 248 22.09 6.67 32.55
N GLY A 249 23.06 5.79 32.49
CA GLY A 249 23.24 4.69 33.47
C GLY A 249 22.60 3.35 33.07
N ASP A 250 21.72 3.31 32.09
CA ASP A 250 21.22 2.05 31.50
C ASP A 250 22.40 1.32 30.81
N TRP A 251 22.32 -0.01 30.74
CA TRP A 251 23.28 -0.78 29.97
C TRP A 251 23.22 -0.38 28.48
N TYR A 252 24.41 -0.31 27.88
CA TYR A 252 24.49 -0.02 26.43
C TYR A 252 23.76 -1.08 25.60
N SER A 253 23.07 -0.64 24.55
CA SER A 253 22.33 -1.47 23.61
C SER A 253 22.27 -0.78 22.25
N GLU A 254 22.58 -1.49 21.17
CA GLU A 254 22.43 -0.99 19.79
C GLU A 254 20.96 -0.75 19.45
N THR A 255 20.08 -1.64 19.88
CA THR A 255 18.63 -1.51 19.72
C THR A 255 18.10 -0.22 20.38
N ALA A 256 18.63 0.13 21.56
CA ALA A 256 18.24 1.38 22.21
C ALA A 256 18.70 2.63 21.43
N LEU A 257 19.89 2.59 20.80
CA LEU A 257 20.35 3.67 19.91
C LEU A 257 19.50 3.79 18.65
N ALA A 258 19.19 2.67 18.00
CA ALA A 258 18.31 2.64 16.83
C ALA A 258 16.90 3.17 17.16
N ASN A 259 16.35 2.78 18.31
CA ASN A 259 15.07 3.28 18.80
C ASN A 259 15.12 4.80 19.10
N ALA A 260 16.23 5.29 19.67
CA ALA A 260 16.44 6.71 19.88
C ALA A 260 16.47 7.48 18.55
N GLN A 261 17.19 6.95 17.55
CA GLN A 261 17.25 7.53 16.21
C GLN A 261 15.86 7.58 15.55
N ALA A 262 15.13 6.47 15.59
CA ALA A 262 13.78 6.41 15.06
C ALA A 262 12.82 7.40 15.75
N ARG A 263 12.95 7.59 17.07
CA ARG A 263 12.14 8.56 17.83
C ARG A 263 12.46 10.00 17.45
N VAL A 264 13.74 10.35 17.29
CA VAL A 264 14.14 11.69 16.84
C VAL A 264 13.69 11.94 15.40
N PHE A 265 13.87 10.97 14.51
CA PHE A 265 13.44 11.08 13.11
C PHE A 265 11.91 11.25 12.97
N ARG A 266 11.12 10.56 13.80
CA ARG A 266 9.66 10.70 13.86
C ARG A 266 9.16 12.10 14.27
N MET A 267 10.03 12.98 14.77
CA MET A 267 9.65 14.38 14.97
C MET A 267 9.27 15.06 13.63
N GLY A 268 9.71 14.51 12.49
CA GLY A 268 9.33 14.96 11.14
C GLY A 268 9.86 16.32 10.72
N VAL A 269 10.85 16.85 11.46
CA VAL A 269 11.45 18.15 11.22
C VAL A 269 12.93 18.05 10.80
N PHE A 270 13.47 16.85 10.76
CA PHE A 270 14.85 16.58 10.36
C PHE A 270 14.88 15.87 9.00
N GLY A 271 15.80 16.29 8.13
CA GLY A 271 16.09 15.64 6.87
C GLY A 271 17.08 14.48 7.04
N ALA A 272 17.93 14.55 8.07
CA ALA A 272 18.82 13.48 8.47
C ALA A 272 18.92 13.45 9.99
N VAL A 273 18.97 12.24 10.53
CA VAL A 273 19.20 11.96 11.96
C VAL A 273 20.15 10.79 12.07
N LYS A 274 21.20 10.95 12.83
CA LYS A 274 22.14 9.89 13.15
C LYS A 274 22.40 9.87 14.64
N VAL A 275 22.11 8.76 15.29
CA VAL A 275 22.38 8.56 16.72
C VAL A 275 23.47 7.51 16.85
N ASN A 276 24.63 7.94 17.30
CA ASN A 276 25.79 7.10 17.40
C ASN A 276 26.30 7.04 18.84
N ARG A 277 27.07 6.05 19.14
CA ARG A 277 27.95 6.05 20.30
C ARG A 277 29.11 7.01 20.07
N GLY A 278 29.49 7.77 21.08
CA GLY A 278 30.77 8.49 21.11
C GLY A 278 31.92 7.58 21.52
N ALA A 279 33.10 8.15 21.73
CA ALA A 279 34.24 7.40 22.24
C ALA A 279 33.95 6.87 23.65
N PRO A 280 34.05 5.56 23.87
CA PRO A 280 33.86 4.98 25.18
C PRO A 280 34.91 5.48 26.19
N ASP A 281 34.48 5.77 27.40
CA ASP A 281 35.34 6.07 28.51
C ASP A 281 35.51 4.83 29.38
N ARG A 282 36.69 4.22 29.30
CA ARG A 282 37.01 2.99 30.01
C ARG A 282 37.16 3.16 31.55
N GLU A 283 37.54 4.39 31.99
CA GLU A 283 37.69 4.65 33.42
C GLU A 283 36.32 4.72 34.11
N SER A 284 35.38 5.39 33.52
CA SER A 284 34.02 5.48 34.05
C SER A 284 33.09 4.35 33.61
N GLY A 285 33.51 3.50 32.66
CA GLY A 285 32.66 2.44 32.08
C GLY A 285 31.42 3.00 31.34
N THR A 286 31.54 4.19 30.77
CA THR A 286 30.41 4.83 30.10
C THR A 286 30.66 5.18 28.63
N VAL A 287 29.60 5.15 27.83
CA VAL A 287 29.63 5.54 26.44
C VAL A 287 28.70 6.77 26.25
N PRO A 288 29.21 7.91 25.83
CA PRO A 288 28.38 9.05 25.51
C PRO A 288 27.58 8.79 24.23
N VAL A 289 26.38 9.38 24.16
CA VAL A 289 25.51 9.31 22.98
C VAL A 289 25.64 10.60 22.19
N VAL A 290 25.92 10.51 20.89
CA VAL A 290 26.04 11.65 20.01
C VAL A 290 24.89 11.61 19.01
N VAL A 291 24.09 12.66 19.02
CA VAL A 291 22.93 12.84 18.12
C VAL A 291 23.28 13.91 17.11
N ASP A 292 23.51 13.50 15.87
CA ASP A 292 23.75 14.41 14.75
C ASP A 292 22.46 14.59 13.96
N VAL A 293 22.00 15.83 13.84
CA VAL A 293 20.75 16.17 13.16
C VAL A 293 20.94 17.30 12.18
N ARG A 294 20.29 17.18 11.03
CA ARG A 294 20.12 18.27 10.05
C ARG A 294 18.65 18.60 9.92
N GLU A 295 18.31 19.85 10.15
CA GLU A 295 16.94 20.32 10.00
C GLU A 295 16.50 20.27 8.54
N ALA A 296 15.30 19.72 8.29
CA ALA A 296 14.65 19.83 6.99
C ALA A 296 14.03 21.22 6.83
N PRO A 297 13.83 21.72 5.61
CA PRO A 297 13.05 22.92 5.40
C PRO A 297 11.69 22.82 6.08
N PHE A 298 11.38 23.77 6.97
CA PHE A 298 10.11 23.73 7.71
C PHE A 298 8.89 23.98 6.82
N ARG A 299 9.09 24.58 5.65
CA ARG A 299 8.04 24.82 4.67
C ARG A 299 8.30 23.97 3.44
N SER A 300 7.29 23.31 2.95
CA SER A 300 7.35 22.55 1.71
C SER A 300 6.08 22.77 0.90
N VAL A 301 6.26 22.85 -0.42
CA VAL A 301 5.17 22.83 -1.40
C VAL A 301 5.35 21.60 -2.24
N ARG A 302 4.27 20.87 -2.44
CA ARG A 302 4.21 19.73 -3.36
C ARG A 302 3.10 19.97 -4.35
N LEU A 303 3.39 19.81 -5.62
CA LEU A 303 2.42 19.90 -6.71
C LEU A 303 2.43 18.60 -7.49
N GLY A 304 1.28 18.15 -7.90
CA GLY A 304 1.11 16.93 -8.67
C GLY A 304 -0.11 16.97 -9.56
N GLY A 305 -0.09 16.16 -10.58
CA GLY A 305 -1.24 15.91 -11.45
C GLY A 305 -1.36 14.42 -11.70
N GLY A 306 -2.57 13.95 -11.98
CA GLY A 306 -2.79 12.53 -12.21
C GLY A 306 -4.14 12.21 -12.80
N LEU A 307 -4.23 10.95 -13.23
CA LEU A 307 -5.46 10.35 -13.69
C LEU A 307 -5.93 9.34 -12.64
N GLY A 308 -7.19 9.41 -12.25
CA GLY A 308 -7.85 8.38 -11.47
C GLY A 308 -8.65 7.48 -12.41
N VAL A 309 -8.40 6.19 -12.38
CA VAL A 309 -9.12 5.20 -13.19
C VAL A 309 -9.67 4.13 -12.26
N ASP A 310 -10.97 4.12 -12.09
CA ASP A 310 -11.73 3.10 -11.41
C ASP A 310 -12.87 2.64 -12.31
N ALA A 311 -13.39 1.44 -12.12
CA ALA A 311 -14.46 0.91 -12.93
C ALA A 311 -15.80 1.70 -12.80
N ALA A 312 -15.97 2.43 -11.71
CA ALA A 312 -17.16 3.22 -11.40
C ALA A 312 -16.98 4.71 -11.65
N ARG A 313 -15.74 5.18 -11.80
CA ARG A 313 -15.40 6.59 -11.92
C ARG A 313 -14.03 6.80 -12.54
N GLN A 314 -13.93 7.72 -13.44
CA GLN A 314 -12.66 8.20 -13.97
C GLN A 314 -12.52 9.69 -13.69
N GLU A 315 -11.31 10.14 -13.35
CA GLU A 315 -11.08 11.56 -13.09
C GLU A 315 -9.71 12.03 -13.55
N VAL A 316 -9.63 13.27 -13.97
CA VAL A 316 -8.38 14.02 -14.12
C VAL A 316 -8.27 14.94 -12.93
N ARG A 317 -7.10 14.96 -12.25
CA ARG A 317 -6.91 15.74 -11.03
C ARG A 317 -5.58 16.45 -10.96
N ALA A 318 -5.57 17.60 -10.31
CA ALA A 318 -4.40 18.32 -9.83
C ALA A 318 -4.42 18.34 -8.31
N VAL A 319 -3.26 18.20 -7.69
CA VAL A 319 -3.09 18.22 -6.24
C VAL A 319 -2.01 19.23 -5.87
N GLY A 320 -2.30 20.07 -4.89
CA GLY A 320 -1.33 20.98 -4.28
C GLY A 320 -1.32 20.78 -2.77
N GLU A 321 -0.15 20.71 -2.19
CA GLU A 321 0.03 20.61 -0.73
C GLU A 321 1.08 21.62 -0.27
N TRP A 322 0.70 22.43 0.72
CA TRP A 322 1.62 23.27 1.46
C TRP A 322 1.67 22.80 2.90
N THR A 323 2.88 22.58 3.42
CA THR A 323 3.09 22.14 4.79
C THR A 323 4.08 23.04 5.50
N HIS A 324 3.76 23.43 6.73
CA HIS A 324 4.66 24.09 7.67
C HIS A 324 4.85 23.21 8.92
N ARG A 325 6.09 22.68 9.13
CA ARG A 325 6.40 21.68 10.16
C ARG A 325 6.70 22.26 11.56
N ASN A 326 6.77 23.57 11.68
CA ASN A 326 6.97 24.30 12.96
C ASN A 326 6.12 25.56 13.02
N PHE A 327 4.84 25.42 12.68
CA PHE A 327 3.86 26.50 12.64
C PHE A 327 3.63 27.10 14.05
N GLY A 328 3.92 28.39 14.23
CA GLY A 328 3.81 29.03 15.52
C GLY A 328 4.75 28.48 16.61
N GLY A 329 5.79 27.74 16.23
CA GLY A 329 6.74 27.10 17.15
C GLY A 329 6.19 25.81 17.79
N GLY A 330 7.03 25.17 18.62
CA GLY A 330 6.65 23.96 19.36
C GLY A 330 6.48 22.69 18.53
N LEU A 331 7.01 22.69 17.28
CA LEU A 331 6.94 21.59 16.32
C LEU A 331 5.50 21.27 15.87
N ARG A 332 4.62 22.24 15.90
CA ARG A 332 3.25 22.10 15.41
C ARG A 332 3.27 22.04 13.89
N ARG A 333 2.54 21.10 13.32
CA ARG A 333 2.40 20.95 11.87
C ARG A 333 1.10 21.59 11.41
N PHE A 334 1.18 22.40 10.38
CA PHE A 334 0.02 22.91 9.67
C PHE A 334 0.15 22.55 8.19
N THR A 335 -0.84 21.87 7.65
CA THR A 335 -0.85 21.42 6.26
C THR A 335 -2.14 21.90 5.60
N VAL A 336 -2.02 22.49 4.42
CA VAL A 336 -3.17 22.76 3.54
C VAL A 336 -2.98 21.94 2.29
N ARG A 337 -3.95 21.07 2.00
CA ARG A 337 -3.99 20.25 0.80
C ARG A 337 -5.21 20.63 -0.02
N GLY A 338 -5.01 20.84 -1.32
CA GLY A 338 -6.07 21.05 -2.28
C GLY A 338 -6.01 20.00 -3.38
N ARG A 339 -7.14 19.42 -3.71
CA ARG A 339 -7.36 18.57 -4.88
C ARG A 339 -8.45 19.21 -5.72
N LEU A 340 -8.16 19.43 -7.00
CA LEU A 340 -9.11 19.89 -8.00
C LEU A 340 -9.17 18.85 -9.11
N GLY A 341 -10.34 18.47 -9.55
CA GLY A 341 -10.50 17.49 -10.60
C GLY A 341 -11.80 17.64 -11.38
N TYR A 342 -11.89 16.85 -12.44
CA TYR A 342 -13.11 16.65 -13.21
C TYR A 342 -13.38 15.16 -13.34
N ALA A 343 -14.54 14.72 -12.91
CA ALA A 343 -14.91 13.31 -12.83
C ALA A 343 -15.96 12.94 -13.88
N PHE A 344 -15.87 11.70 -14.37
CA PHE A 344 -16.80 11.06 -15.31
C PHE A 344 -17.30 9.76 -14.68
N ILE A 345 -18.60 9.55 -14.66
CA ILE A 345 -19.26 8.37 -14.09
C ILE A 345 -20.12 7.69 -15.16
N PRO A 346 -19.90 6.40 -15.45
CA PRO A 346 -18.84 5.54 -14.90
C PRO A 346 -17.47 5.76 -15.55
N ASN A 347 -17.36 6.23 -16.78
CA ASN A 347 -16.10 6.42 -17.49
C ASN A 347 -16.17 7.51 -18.56
N VAL A 348 -15.01 7.95 -19.07
CA VAL A 348 -14.90 9.04 -20.04
C VAL A 348 -15.50 8.75 -21.43
N LEU A 349 -15.60 7.46 -21.78
CA LEU A 349 -16.13 7.04 -23.10
C LEU A 349 -17.67 6.92 -23.11
N ASN A 350 -18.25 6.62 -21.97
CA ASN A 350 -19.68 6.45 -21.81
C ASN A 350 -20.09 6.89 -20.40
N PHE A 351 -20.34 8.18 -20.23
CA PHE A 351 -20.72 8.75 -18.94
C PHE A 351 -22.19 9.20 -18.94
N ASN A 352 -22.87 8.89 -17.85
CA ASN A 352 -24.22 9.37 -17.58
C ASN A 352 -24.18 10.68 -16.78
N LYS A 353 -23.02 10.91 -16.11
CA LYS A 353 -22.83 12.01 -15.18
C LYS A 353 -21.37 12.45 -15.18
N ASP A 354 -21.16 13.76 -15.22
CA ASP A 354 -19.83 14.34 -15.15
C ASP A 354 -19.87 15.66 -14.35
N GLY A 355 -18.70 16.15 -13.99
CA GLY A 355 -18.60 17.47 -13.37
C GLY A 355 -17.33 17.68 -12.52
N PRO A 356 -17.15 18.94 -12.09
CA PRO A 356 -16.03 19.32 -11.26
C PRO A 356 -16.15 18.74 -9.84
N VAL A 357 -15.02 18.23 -9.33
CA VAL A 357 -14.84 17.76 -7.97
C VAL A 357 -13.69 18.49 -7.32
N PHE A 358 -13.79 18.78 -6.05
CA PHE A 358 -12.70 19.38 -5.29
C PHE A 358 -12.71 18.94 -3.82
N ASP A 359 -11.55 18.97 -3.21
CA ASP A 359 -11.34 18.79 -1.77
C ASP A 359 -10.24 19.77 -1.33
N VAL A 360 -10.54 20.59 -0.36
CA VAL A 360 -9.56 21.48 0.29
C VAL A 360 -9.57 21.18 1.77
N THR A 361 -8.47 20.69 2.29
CA THR A 361 -8.32 20.31 3.70
C THR A 361 -7.21 21.11 4.35
N ALA A 362 -7.51 21.74 5.48
CA ALA A 362 -6.56 22.33 6.40
C ALA A 362 -6.43 21.43 7.62
N GLU A 363 -5.23 20.97 7.91
CA GLU A 363 -4.91 20.07 9.01
C GLU A 363 -3.91 20.73 9.97
N TYR A 364 -4.21 20.69 11.26
CA TYR A 364 -3.35 21.16 12.33
C TYR A 364 -3.05 20.05 13.31
N GLU A 365 -1.78 19.73 13.48
CA GLU A 365 -1.28 18.71 14.39
C GLU A 365 -0.40 19.35 15.46
N GLN A 366 -0.71 19.09 16.72
CA GLN A 366 0.11 19.49 17.86
C GLN A 366 0.70 18.24 18.52
N PRO A 367 1.98 17.95 18.35
CA PRO A 367 2.62 16.85 19.05
C PRO A 367 2.73 17.16 20.53
N ARG A 368 2.73 16.09 21.36
CA ARG A 368 2.91 16.19 22.83
C ARG A 368 1.90 17.14 23.48
N PHE A 369 0.62 16.95 23.15
CA PHE A 369 -0.45 17.87 23.55
C PHE A 369 -0.55 18.03 25.09
N LEU A 370 -0.64 16.95 25.84
CA LEU A 370 -0.61 16.93 27.31
C LEU A 370 0.58 16.13 27.85
N PHE A 371 0.91 15.03 27.19
CA PHE A 371 2.05 14.19 27.51
C PHE A 371 2.72 13.69 26.21
N ARG A 372 3.88 13.02 26.34
CA ARG A 372 4.77 12.73 25.23
C ARG A 372 4.13 11.95 24.07
N ASP A 373 3.32 10.95 24.38
CA ASP A 373 2.78 10.02 23.38
C ASP A 373 1.35 10.40 22.92
N LEU A 374 0.89 11.64 23.27
CA LEU A 374 -0.40 12.18 22.88
C LEU A 374 -0.21 13.33 21.87
N ARG A 375 -0.90 13.25 20.73
CA ARG A 375 -0.96 14.30 19.71
C ARG A 375 -2.37 14.81 19.57
N ALA A 376 -2.57 16.13 19.51
CA ALA A 376 -3.87 16.69 19.10
C ALA A 376 -3.88 16.83 17.58
N GLN A 377 -4.98 16.45 16.95
CA GLN A 377 -5.20 16.57 15.52
C GLN A 377 -6.55 17.23 15.26
N ASN A 378 -6.52 18.26 14.41
CA ASN A 378 -7.70 18.98 13.97
C ASN A 378 -7.65 19.10 12.47
N SER A 379 -8.75 18.84 11.79
CA SER A 379 -8.88 19.02 10.35
C SER A 379 -10.19 19.71 10.01
N LEU A 380 -10.10 20.63 9.05
CA LEU A 380 -11.25 21.29 8.45
C LEU A 380 -11.16 21.08 6.94
N SER A 381 -12.19 20.52 6.34
CA SER A 381 -12.26 20.34 4.89
C SER A 381 -13.54 20.91 4.31
N VAL A 382 -13.41 21.35 3.06
CA VAL A 382 -14.55 21.72 2.18
C VAL A 382 -14.41 20.90 0.92
N GLU A 383 -15.47 20.19 0.57
CA GLU A 383 -15.41 19.21 -0.50
C GLU A 383 -16.67 19.20 -1.35
N LYS A 384 -16.48 18.91 -2.65
CA LYS A 384 -17.55 18.61 -3.59
C LYS A 384 -17.21 17.31 -4.30
N GLY A 385 -18.13 16.36 -4.24
CA GLY A 385 -17.97 15.05 -4.85
C GLY A 385 -19.15 14.66 -5.74
N LEU A 386 -18.85 13.77 -6.67
CA LEU A 386 -19.80 13.09 -7.49
C LEU A 386 -19.72 11.59 -7.18
N GLU A 387 -20.86 11.02 -6.76
CA GLU A 387 -21.03 9.59 -6.55
C GLU A 387 -22.06 9.04 -7.55
N GLN A 388 -22.13 7.73 -7.73
CA GLN A 388 -23.09 7.16 -8.69
C GLN A 388 -24.52 7.58 -8.39
N ALA A 389 -24.94 7.52 -7.10
CA ALA A 389 -26.30 7.78 -6.69
C ALA A 389 -26.60 9.25 -6.32
N TYR A 390 -25.58 10.06 -6.07
CA TYR A 390 -25.78 11.44 -5.60
C TYR A 390 -24.57 12.33 -5.88
N ASP A 391 -24.80 13.64 -5.84
CA ASP A 391 -23.76 14.66 -5.74
C ASP A 391 -23.80 15.23 -4.33
N PHE A 392 -22.68 15.69 -3.86
CA PHE A 392 -22.61 16.38 -2.59
C PHE A 392 -21.61 17.54 -2.62
N TRP A 393 -21.87 18.54 -1.81
CA TRP A 393 -20.89 19.52 -1.41
C TRP A 393 -21.10 19.90 0.04
N GLY A 394 -20.03 20.24 0.74
CA GLY A 394 -20.15 20.60 2.13
C GLY A 394 -18.81 20.71 2.83
N GLY A 395 -18.86 20.67 4.15
CA GLY A 395 -17.68 20.78 5.00
C GLY A 395 -17.64 19.72 6.08
N ARG A 396 -16.43 19.42 6.50
CA ARG A 396 -16.15 18.48 7.58
C ARG A 396 -15.17 19.07 8.56
N LEU A 397 -15.50 19.02 9.83
CA LEU A 397 -14.62 19.32 10.95
C LEU A 397 -14.37 18.04 11.72
N GLN A 398 -13.10 17.70 11.96
CA GLN A 398 -12.69 16.64 12.86
C GLN A 398 -11.73 17.21 13.89
N THR A 399 -11.97 16.92 15.15
CA THR A 399 -11.07 17.29 16.24
C THR A 399 -10.90 16.11 17.19
N GLY A 400 -9.67 15.84 17.58
CA GLY A 400 -9.40 14.68 18.43
C GLY A 400 -7.95 14.61 18.90
N VAL A 401 -7.65 13.54 19.59
CA VAL A 401 -6.32 13.27 20.11
C VAL A 401 -5.90 11.85 19.76
N ILE A 402 -4.69 11.69 19.27
CA ILE A 402 -4.10 10.39 18.97
C ILE A 402 -3.17 10.03 20.11
N TRP A 403 -3.50 8.96 20.81
CA TRP A 403 -2.62 8.35 21.81
C TRP A 403 -1.88 7.17 21.17
N GLN A 404 -0.56 7.28 21.12
CA GLN A 404 0.33 6.28 20.49
C GLN A 404 1.47 5.90 21.44
N PRO A 405 1.21 5.02 22.44
CA PRO A 405 2.21 4.59 23.40
C PRO A 405 3.30 3.71 22.76
N HIS A 406 2.97 3.01 21.67
CA HIS A 406 3.86 2.16 20.90
C HIS A 406 3.76 2.50 19.40
N PRO A 407 4.83 2.35 18.60
CA PRO A 407 4.78 2.60 17.15
C PRO A 407 3.65 1.88 16.41
N ASP A 408 3.38 0.65 16.81
CA ASP A 408 2.43 -0.25 16.14
C ASP A 408 0.98 -0.04 16.61
N PHE A 409 0.75 0.73 17.68
CA PHE A 409 -0.54 0.83 18.36
C PHE A 409 -0.99 2.27 18.50
N SER A 410 -2.23 2.57 18.11
CA SER A 410 -2.82 3.88 18.32
C SER A 410 -4.31 3.83 18.64
N ILE A 411 -4.76 4.79 19.44
CA ILE A 411 -6.18 5.06 19.71
C ILE A 411 -6.44 6.52 19.35
N PHE A 412 -7.51 6.76 18.62
CA PHE A 412 -7.92 8.08 18.16
C PHE A 412 -9.38 8.35 18.52
N PRO A 413 -9.69 8.83 19.75
CA PRO A 413 -10.96 9.45 20.03
C PRO A 413 -11.07 10.80 19.32
N SER A 414 -12.15 11.00 18.58
CA SER A 414 -12.42 12.24 17.85
C SER A 414 -13.90 12.63 17.88
N TYR A 415 -14.14 13.92 17.79
CA TYR A 415 -15.44 14.49 17.46
C TYR A 415 -15.45 14.91 16.00
N ASN A 416 -16.52 14.58 15.30
CA ASN A 416 -16.70 14.83 13.90
C ASN A 416 -18.00 15.57 13.65
N LEU A 417 -17.95 16.64 12.87
CA LEU A 417 -19.11 17.36 12.36
C LEU A 417 -19.00 17.43 10.83
N GLN A 418 -19.99 16.92 10.14
CA GLN A 418 -20.06 16.92 8.68
C GLN A 418 -21.39 17.54 8.28
N VAL A 419 -21.34 18.55 7.42
CA VAL A 419 -22.53 19.21 6.92
C VAL A 419 -22.49 19.15 5.41
N TYR A 420 -23.44 18.43 4.81
CA TYR A 420 -23.50 18.21 3.38
C TYR A 420 -24.84 18.62 2.81
N ARG A 421 -24.81 19.18 1.63
CA ARG A 421 -25.96 19.32 0.75
C ARG A 421 -25.90 18.21 -0.28
N LEU A 422 -26.89 17.33 -0.26
CA LEU A 422 -27.00 16.19 -1.16
C LEU A 422 -27.98 16.50 -2.29
N SER A 423 -27.68 16.01 -3.49
CA SER A 423 -28.57 16.00 -4.64
C SER A 423 -28.56 14.62 -5.26
N GLY A 424 -29.72 14.01 -5.44
CA GLY A 424 -29.86 12.65 -5.99
C GLY A 424 -29.66 12.54 -7.50
N ARG A 425 -28.99 13.49 -8.15
CA ARG A 425 -28.76 13.45 -9.61
C ARG A 425 -27.95 12.22 -10.00
N VAL A 426 -28.47 11.43 -10.92
CA VAL A 426 -27.84 10.25 -11.51
C VAL A 426 -27.48 10.49 -12.97
N SER A 427 -28.42 11.03 -13.75
CA SER A 427 -28.23 11.47 -15.12
C SER A 427 -28.96 12.80 -15.34
N ALA A 428 -29.10 13.24 -16.59
CA ALA A 428 -29.94 14.37 -16.92
C ALA A 428 -31.41 14.09 -16.57
N ASP A 429 -31.85 12.85 -16.79
CA ASP A 429 -33.23 12.42 -16.83
C ASP A 429 -33.63 11.52 -15.65
N SER A 430 -32.72 11.19 -14.74
CA SER A 430 -33.02 10.34 -13.59
C SER A 430 -32.41 10.82 -12.26
N ARG A 431 -33.19 10.66 -11.19
CA ARG A 431 -32.81 11.09 -9.83
C ARG A 431 -33.20 10.08 -8.78
N VAL A 432 -32.33 9.89 -7.79
CA VAL A 432 -32.64 9.14 -6.59
C VAL A 432 -33.59 9.97 -5.71
N PRO A 433 -34.71 9.38 -5.26
CA PRO A 433 -35.63 10.07 -4.35
C PRO A 433 -34.95 10.50 -3.05
N PRO A 434 -35.27 11.68 -2.49
CA PRO A 434 -34.65 12.18 -1.26
C PRO A 434 -34.74 11.21 -0.08
N ILE A 435 -35.82 10.46 0.03
CA ILE A 435 -36.01 9.46 1.09
C ILE A 435 -34.93 8.36 1.04
N VAL A 436 -34.52 7.96 -0.15
CA VAL A 436 -33.44 6.97 -0.33
C VAL A 436 -32.09 7.54 0.10
N LEU A 437 -31.88 8.84 -0.04
CA LEU A 437 -30.70 9.55 0.49
C LEU A 437 -30.71 9.68 2.01
N GLY A 438 -31.85 9.40 2.66
CA GLY A 438 -32.06 9.59 4.08
C GLY A 438 -32.66 10.97 4.43
N CYS A 439 -33.30 11.64 3.46
CA CYS A 439 -33.92 12.96 3.63
C CYS A 439 -35.45 12.86 3.71
N GLY A 440 -36.11 13.92 4.16
CA GLY A 440 -37.58 13.98 4.19
C GLY A 440 -38.21 13.93 2.80
N GLU A 441 -39.45 13.48 2.72
CA GLU A 441 -40.22 13.43 1.49
C GLU A 441 -40.40 14.83 0.87
N GLY A 442 -40.41 14.90 -0.47
CA GLY A 442 -40.74 16.13 -1.23
C GLY A 442 -39.59 17.14 -1.39
N GLN A 443 -38.37 16.86 -0.93
CA GLN A 443 -37.23 17.75 -1.09
C GLN A 443 -36.35 17.30 -2.25
N ALA A 444 -36.19 18.15 -3.29
CA ALA A 444 -35.28 17.86 -4.42
C ALA A 444 -33.80 17.89 -4.02
N GLN A 445 -33.45 18.53 -2.91
CA GLN A 445 -32.11 18.61 -2.31
C GLN A 445 -32.26 18.53 -0.81
N CYS A 446 -31.32 17.87 -0.14
CA CYS A 446 -31.35 17.80 1.31
C CYS A 446 -30.05 18.26 1.97
N ASN A 447 -30.17 18.93 3.08
CA ASN A 447 -29.05 19.23 3.94
C ASN A 447 -28.98 18.16 5.02
N VAL A 448 -27.79 17.62 5.24
CA VAL A 448 -27.50 16.56 6.19
C VAL A 448 -26.42 17.04 7.14
N ALA A 449 -26.71 17.07 8.42
CA ALA A 449 -25.74 17.33 9.46
C ALA A 449 -25.45 16.04 10.24
N LEU A 450 -24.25 15.51 10.08
CA LEU A 450 -23.76 14.36 10.84
C LEU A 450 -22.83 14.84 11.94
N SER A 451 -23.25 14.69 13.18
CA SER A 451 -22.45 15.01 14.36
C SER A 451 -22.25 13.74 15.16
N PHE A 452 -21.00 13.31 15.33
CA PHE A 452 -20.69 12.03 15.97
C PHE A 452 -19.35 12.02 16.70
N LEU A 453 -19.30 11.21 17.74
CA LEU A 453 -18.06 10.79 18.38
C LEU A 453 -17.56 9.52 17.70
N GLU A 454 -16.26 9.44 17.46
CA GLU A 454 -15.60 8.26 16.94
C GLU A 454 -14.45 7.84 17.84
N LEU A 455 -14.35 6.56 18.08
CA LEU A 455 -13.21 5.90 18.68
C LEU A 455 -12.61 4.97 17.63
N ALA A 456 -11.47 5.35 17.09
CA ALA A 456 -10.70 4.51 16.18
C ALA A 456 -9.52 3.88 16.93
N PHE A 457 -9.39 2.58 16.76
CA PHE A 457 -8.31 1.75 17.28
C PHE A 457 -7.54 1.16 16.13
N THR A 458 -6.19 1.16 16.17
CA THR A 458 -5.34 0.55 15.14
C THR A 458 -4.16 -0.16 15.79
N TRP A 459 -3.90 -1.38 15.36
CA TRP A 459 -2.74 -2.17 15.71
C TRP A 459 -2.14 -2.76 14.44
N ASP A 460 -0.99 -2.20 14.01
CA ASP A 460 -0.33 -2.53 12.75
C ASP A 460 1.06 -3.14 13.04
N ARG A 461 1.21 -4.42 12.82
CA ARG A 461 2.45 -5.19 12.94
C ARG A 461 2.86 -5.86 11.63
N ARG A 462 2.52 -5.23 10.52
CA ARG A 462 3.02 -5.64 9.21
C ARG A 462 4.50 -5.28 9.09
N ASP A 463 5.27 -6.12 8.43
CA ASP A 463 6.67 -5.88 8.09
C ASP A 463 6.83 -4.68 7.14
N ASP A 464 5.93 -4.53 6.17
CA ASP A 464 5.83 -3.40 5.26
C ASP A 464 4.38 -2.93 5.11
N VAL A 465 4.16 -1.61 5.02
CA VAL A 465 2.82 -1.02 4.87
C VAL A 465 2.33 -1.07 3.43
N ILE A 466 3.25 -0.98 2.46
CA ILE A 466 2.97 -0.93 1.02
C ILE A 466 2.88 -2.33 0.43
N GLU A 467 3.82 -3.22 0.81
CA GLU A 467 3.89 -4.60 0.31
C GLU A 467 4.08 -5.59 1.49
N PRO A 468 3.04 -5.80 2.27
CA PRO A 468 3.14 -6.68 3.44
C PRO A 468 3.30 -8.15 3.02
N ARG A 469 4.27 -8.82 3.65
CA ARG A 469 4.59 -10.24 3.48
C ARG A 469 4.34 -11.05 4.74
N ASP A 470 4.62 -10.45 5.90
CA ASP A 470 4.44 -11.05 7.21
C ASP A 470 3.79 -10.05 8.17
N GLY A 471 3.02 -10.57 9.12
CA GLY A 471 2.41 -9.78 10.18
C GLY A 471 0.90 -9.63 10.07
N TYR A 472 0.36 -8.66 10.80
CA TYR A 472 -1.07 -8.42 10.86
C TYR A 472 -1.42 -6.95 11.06
N TYR A 473 -2.62 -6.60 10.63
CA TYR A 473 -3.24 -5.30 10.83
C TYR A 473 -4.63 -5.51 11.44
N ILE A 474 -4.93 -4.82 12.52
CA ILE A 474 -6.24 -4.83 13.18
C ILE A 474 -6.69 -3.39 13.32
N SER A 475 -7.90 -3.07 12.86
CA SER A 475 -8.54 -1.80 13.16
C SER A 475 -10.00 -1.97 13.58
N LEU A 476 -10.46 -1.05 14.41
CA LEU A 476 -11.85 -0.96 14.84
C LEU A 476 -12.25 0.50 14.88
N SER A 477 -13.31 0.87 14.15
CA SER A 477 -13.97 2.17 14.27
C SER A 477 -15.33 1.98 14.90
N VAL A 478 -15.57 2.73 15.97
CA VAL A 478 -16.85 2.79 16.71
C VAL A 478 -17.33 4.22 16.63
N GLN A 479 -18.49 4.45 16.04
CA GLN A 479 -19.10 5.78 15.94
C GLN A 479 -20.44 5.83 16.67
N LYS A 480 -20.66 6.89 17.43
CA LYS A 480 -21.96 7.24 18.01
C LYS A 480 -22.38 8.59 17.46
N GLY A 481 -23.37 8.60 16.59
CA GLY A 481 -23.92 9.80 15.97
C GLY A 481 -25.24 10.23 16.60
N GLY A 482 -25.52 11.53 16.52
CA GLY A 482 -26.78 12.14 16.91
C GLY A 482 -27.15 12.03 18.38
N GLY A 483 -28.34 12.48 18.73
CA GLY A 483 -28.81 12.55 20.09
C GLY A 483 -28.22 13.73 20.89
N THR A 484 -28.73 13.98 22.09
CA THR A 484 -28.18 15.00 22.97
C THR A 484 -26.89 14.49 23.62
N PRO A 485 -25.78 15.25 23.62
CA PRO A 485 -25.64 16.66 23.18
C PRO A 485 -25.18 16.85 21.74
N LEU A 486 -25.03 15.81 20.91
CA LEU A 486 -24.37 15.89 19.60
C LEU A 486 -25.19 16.63 18.54
N MET A 487 -26.51 16.72 18.67
CA MET A 487 -27.43 17.49 17.81
C MET A 487 -27.27 17.27 16.29
N GLY A 488 -26.94 16.04 15.86
CA GLY A 488 -26.94 15.65 14.44
C GLY A 488 -28.31 15.16 14.01
N ASP A 489 -28.58 15.21 12.69
CA ASP A 489 -29.86 14.79 12.12
C ASP A 489 -30.13 13.28 12.24
N PHE A 490 -29.07 12.48 12.39
CA PHE A 490 -29.15 11.02 12.45
C PHE A 490 -28.59 10.48 13.76
N ASN A 491 -29.40 9.69 14.46
CA ASN A 491 -29.01 9.00 15.67
C ASN A 491 -28.68 7.54 15.34
N TYR A 492 -27.41 7.15 15.50
CA TYR A 492 -26.94 5.82 15.14
C TYR A 492 -25.73 5.37 15.95
N VAL A 493 -25.49 4.07 15.91
CA VAL A 493 -24.21 3.44 16.29
C VAL A 493 -23.68 2.71 15.07
N ARG A 494 -22.41 2.96 14.73
CA ARG A 494 -21.73 2.30 13.61
C ARG A 494 -20.47 1.63 14.11
N LEU A 495 -20.31 0.35 13.77
CA LEU A 495 -19.14 -0.45 14.09
C LEU A 495 -18.50 -0.95 12.80
N LEU A 496 -17.17 -0.89 12.71
CA LEU A 496 -16.42 -1.36 11.54
C LEU A 496 -15.06 -1.95 11.97
N PRO A 497 -14.98 -3.25 12.33
CA PRO A 497 -13.74 -3.99 12.47
C PRO A 497 -13.16 -4.38 11.10
N ASP A 498 -11.83 -4.33 10.99
CA ASP A 498 -11.03 -4.78 9.83
C ASP A 498 -9.81 -5.54 10.36
N LEU A 499 -9.66 -6.79 9.96
CA LEU A 499 -8.54 -7.67 10.29
C LEU A 499 -7.86 -8.12 9.01
N ARG A 500 -6.53 -8.02 8.98
CA ARG A 500 -5.69 -8.47 7.86
C ARG A 500 -4.50 -9.24 8.39
N VAL A 501 -4.17 -10.35 7.77
CA VAL A 501 -3.07 -11.23 8.17
C VAL A 501 -2.27 -11.62 6.94
N TYR A 502 -0.96 -11.64 7.10
CA TYR A 502 -0.01 -11.99 6.05
C TYR A 502 0.99 -13.01 6.57
N ARG A 503 1.32 -13.98 5.74
CA ARG A 503 2.33 -14.98 6.05
C ARG A 503 3.09 -15.39 4.80
N SER A 504 4.41 -15.27 4.85
CA SER A 504 5.30 -15.74 3.82
C SER A 504 5.78 -17.18 4.11
N PHE A 505 6.07 -17.94 3.05
CA PHE A 505 6.50 -19.34 3.12
C PHE A 505 7.66 -19.59 2.14
N GLY A 506 8.46 -20.63 2.45
CA GLY A 506 9.64 -21.02 1.71
C GLY A 506 10.89 -20.28 2.16
N GLU A 507 12.07 -20.82 1.85
CA GLU A 507 13.36 -20.23 2.22
C GLU A 507 13.53 -18.83 1.59
N ASP A 508 13.11 -18.67 0.34
CA ASP A 508 13.17 -17.38 -0.38
C ASP A 508 11.96 -16.46 -0.10
N LYS A 509 11.02 -16.85 0.76
CA LYS A 509 9.78 -16.10 1.07
C LYS A 509 8.97 -15.67 -0.17
N ARG A 510 9.01 -16.46 -1.25
CA ARG A 510 8.34 -16.13 -2.51
C ARG A 510 6.84 -16.39 -2.50
N PHE A 511 6.35 -17.30 -1.64
CA PHE A 511 4.93 -17.52 -1.43
C PHE A 511 4.42 -16.67 -0.27
N ILE A 512 3.32 -15.95 -0.51
CA ILE A 512 2.68 -15.13 0.51
C ILE A 512 1.20 -15.49 0.53
N LEU A 513 0.68 -15.85 1.70
CA LEU A 513 -0.74 -15.99 1.96
C LEU A 513 -1.22 -14.73 2.68
N ALA A 514 -2.22 -14.07 2.09
CA ALA A 514 -2.88 -12.91 2.67
C ALA A 514 -4.35 -13.21 2.90
N ALA A 515 -4.87 -12.85 4.04
CA ALA A 515 -6.28 -12.97 4.37
C ALA A 515 -6.78 -11.67 5.02
N LYS A 516 -8.01 -11.27 4.69
CA LYS A 516 -8.68 -10.16 5.34
C LYS A 516 -10.13 -10.47 5.62
N VAL A 517 -10.63 -9.90 6.72
CA VAL A 517 -12.04 -9.94 7.12
C VAL A 517 -12.43 -8.53 7.54
N ARG A 518 -13.50 -8.00 6.95
CA ARG A 518 -14.11 -6.75 7.36
C ARG A 518 -15.60 -6.95 7.59
N ALA A 519 -16.09 -6.48 8.70
CA ALA A 519 -17.51 -6.50 9.02
C ALA A 519 -17.97 -5.10 9.39
N GLY A 520 -19.23 -4.79 9.19
CA GLY A 520 -19.79 -3.49 9.55
C GLY A 520 -21.27 -3.59 9.92
N THR A 521 -21.66 -2.86 10.93
CA THR A 521 -23.09 -2.67 11.26
C THR A 521 -23.35 -1.19 11.56
N LEU A 522 -24.43 -0.70 11.00
CA LEU A 522 -24.95 0.65 11.21
C LEU A 522 -26.36 0.50 11.76
N ASN A 523 -26.53 0.80 13.03
CA ASN A 523 -27.77 0.64 13.77
C ASN A 523 -28.42 2.02 13.99
N PRO A 524 -29.40 2.43 13.15
CA PRO A 524 -30.15 3.65 13.37
C PRO A 524 -31.04 3.49 14.61
N ALA A 525 -31.08 4.49 15.49
CA ALA A 525 -31.91 4.47 16.67
C ALA A 525 -33.33 5.00 16.39
N GLY A 526 -34.34 4.39 17.03
CA GLY A 526 -35.72 4.88 16.99
C GLY A 526 -36.43 4.72 15.64
N GLY A 527 -36.03 3.74 14.82
CA GLY A 527 -36.66 3.51 13.50
C GLY A 527 -36.35 4.60 12.46
N SER A 528 -35.36 5.46 12.72
CA SER A 528 -34.91 6.48 11.79
C SER A 528 -34.17 5.83 10.61
N GLN A 529 -34.26 6.48 9.42
CA GLN A 529 -33.47 6.06 8.27
C GLN A 529 -32.00 6.45 8.44
N SER A 530 -31.12 5.70 7.84
CA SER A 530 -29.70 6.05 7.76
C SER A 530 -29.43 7.00 6.58
N SER A 531 -28.54 7.98 6.75
CA SER A 531 -28.05 8.78 5.64
C SER A 531 -27.21 7.91 4.69
N ILE A 532 -27.35 8.11 3.39
CA ILE A 532 -26.56 7.42 2.36
C ILE A 532 -25.03 7.63 2.58
N VAL A 533 -24.64 8.75 3.16
CA VAL A 533 -23.23 9.08 3.48
C VAL A 533 -22.65 8.16 4.55
N THR A 534 -23.48 7.60 5.43
CA THR A 534 -23.03 6.72 6.53
C THR A 534 -23.11 5.23 6.18
N ARG A 535 -23.83 4.85 5.12
CA ARG A 535 -24.05 3.45 4.73
C ARG A 535 -22.77 2.77 4.23
N PHE A 536 -22.81 1.45 4.19
CA PHE A 536 -21.75 0.62 3.64
C PHE A 536 -21.98 0.34 2.16
N PHE A 537 -20.87 0.36 1.43
CA PHE A 537 -20.77 -0.01 0.01
C PHE A 537 -19.65 -1.02 -0.17
N SER A 538 -19.77 -1.90 -1.18
CA SER A 538 -18.75 -2.86 -1.53
C SER A 538 -18.67 -3.10 -3.04
N GLY A 539 -17.58 -3.75 -3.46
CA GLY A 539 -17.21 -3.97 -4.86
C GLY A 539 -16.07 -3.05 -5.31
N GLY A 540 -15.31 -3.50 -6.28
CA GLY A 540 -14.16 -2.77 -6.84
C GLY A 540 -12.82 -3.46 -6.56
N GLY A 541 -11.73 -2.82 -6.97
CA GLY A 541 -10.38 -3.42 -6.97
C GLY A 541 -9.80 -3.77 -5.61
N THR A 542 -10.39 -3.31 -4.50
CA THR A 542 -9.89 -3.59 -3.14
C THR A 542 -10.74 -4.61 -2.38
N PHE A 543 -12.02 -4.70 -2.68
CA PHE A 543 -12.97 -5.59 -2.04
C PHE A 543 -13.94 -6.15 -3.05
N MET A 544 -14.26 -7.46 -2.96
CA MET A 544 -15.21 -8.11 -3.86
C MET A 544 -14.94 -7.82 -5.34
N ARG A 545 -13.74 -8.17 -5.77
CA ARG A 545 -13.19 -7.88 -7.12
C ARG A 545 -14.01 -8.47 -8.29
N GLY A 546 -14.97 -9.36 -8.01
CA GLY A 546 -15.97 -9.80 -8.99
C GLY A 546 -17.02 -8.74 -9.35
N PHE A 547 -17.01 -7.56 -8.71
CA PHE A 547 -17.96 -6.47 -8.90
C PHE A 547 -17.25 -5.17 -9.27
N ASN A 548 -17.89 -4.35 -10.08
CA ASN A 548 -17.47 -2.97 -10.28
C ASN A 548 -17.62 -2.16 -8.98
N GLY A 549 -17.00 -0.99 -8.92
CA GLY A 549 -16.98 -0.16 -7.70
C GLY A 549 -18.39 0.12 -7.16
N GLN A 550 -18.60 -0.16 -5.87
CA GLN A 550 -19.83 0.00 -5.11
C GLN A 550 -21.02 -0.90 -5.56
N ARG A 551 -20.85 -1.75 -6.58
CA ARG A 551 -21.94 -2.53 -7.18
C ARG A 551 -22.36 -3.76 -6.37
N LEU A 552 -21.56 -4.24 -5.42
CA LEU A 552 -22.03 -5.19 -4.41
C LEU A 552 -22.75 -4.42 -3.29
N SER A 553 -23.90 -3.88 -3.58
CA SER A 553 -24.72 -3.12 -2.61
C SER A 553 -26.17 -3.25 -3.06
N PRO A 554 -27.12 -2.98 -2.18
CA PRO A 554 -28.49 -2.71 -2.61
C PRO A 554 -28.51 -1.62 -3.65
N LEU A 555 -29.24 -1.83 -4.74
CA LEU A 555 -29.38 -0.92 -5.87
C LEU A 555 -30.79 -0.33 -5.90
N ALA A 556 -30.91 0.95 -6.23
CA ALA A 556 -32.19 1.55 -6.60
C ALA A 556 -32.33 1.49 -8.12
N ALA A 557 -33.48 1.03 -8.59
CA ALA A 557 -33.89 1.12 -9.98
C ALA A 557 -34.63 2.43 -10.19
N LEU A 558 -34.18 3.21 -11.15
CA LEU A 558 -34.69 4.52 -11.44
C LEU A 558 -35.25 4.54 -12.88
N GLN A 559 -36.51 4.91 -13.04
CA GLN A 559 -37.09 5.10 -14.34
C GLN A 559 -36.65 6.43 -14.91
N ARG A 560 -36.26 6.48 -16.15
CA ARG A 560 -35.97 7.75 -16.85
C ARG A 560 -37.24 8.54 -17.08
N THR A 561 -37.19 9.83 -16.84
CA THR A 561 -38.27 10.75 -17.09
C THR A 561 -37.79 11.84 -18.05
N ALA A 562 -38.57 12.15 -19.08
CA ALA A 562 -38.33 13.27 -19.98
C ALA A 562 -39.64 14.01 -20.18
N ASP A 563 -39.57 15.28 -20.46
CA ASP A 563 -40.73 16.05 -20.88
C ASP A 563 -41.04 15.68 -22.35
N VAL A 564 -41.92 14.71 -22.56
CA VAL A 564 -42.20 14.13 -23.86
C VAL A 564 -43.23 14.98 -24.61
N ASP A 565 -44.17 15.59 -23.91
CA ASP A 565 -45.24 16.41 -24.48
C ASP A 565 -44.99 17.93 -24.44
N GLY A 566 -43.92 18.35 -23.77
CA GLY A 566 -43.49 19.76 -23.73
C GLY A 566 -44.31 20.63 -22.77
N ASP A 567 -45.01 20.02 -21.83
CA ASP A 567 -45.84 20.73 -20.83
C ASP A 567 -45.04 21.24 -19.61
N GLY A 568 -43.74 20.94 -19.57
CA GLY A 568 -42.81 21.31 -18.49
C GLY A 568 -42.82 20.36 -17.28
N ASN A 569 -43.61 19.28 -17.34
CA ASN A 569 -43.60 18.21 -16.34
C ASN A 569 -42.87 17.00 -16.90
N PRO A 570 -42.10 16.30 -16.06
CA PRO A 570 -41.40 15.11 -16.51
C PRO A 570 -42.37 13.92 -16.65
N ASP A 571 -42.52 13.46 -17.87
CA ASP A 571 -43.23 12.22 -18.20
C ASP A 571 -42.31 10.99 -17.99
N VAL A 572 -42.97 9.86 -17.71
CA VAL A 572 -42.28 8.59 -17.73
C VAL A 572 -42.03 8.17 -19.16
N VAL A 573 -40.76 8.15 -19.60
CA VAL A 573 -40.40 7.62 -20.91
C VAL A 573 -40.76 6.15 -20.95
N GLN A 574 -41.66 5.74 -21.83
CA GLN A 574 -42.11 4.35 -21.99
C GLN A 574 -41.00 3.42 -22.56
N ASP A 575 -39.86 3.98 -22.94
CA ASP A 575 -38.72 3.18 -23.36
C ASP A 575 -38.08 2.47 -22.15
N GLU A 576 -37.93 1.17 -22.28
CA GLU A 576 -37.58 0.13 -21.30
C GLU A 576 -36.20 0.30 -20.64
N GLU A 577 -35.62 1.51 -20.56
CA GLU A 577 -34.31 1.76 -19.96
C GLU A 577 -34.44 2.30 -18.54
N TRP A 578 -33.91 1.54 -17.60
CA TRP A 578 -33.79 1.90 -16.18
C TRP A 578 -32.36 2.14 -15.80
N ASP A 579 -32.09 3.20 -15.06
CA ASP A 579 -30.81 3.42 -14.42
C ASP A 579 -30.78 2.67 -13.08
N THR A 580 -29.68 1.99 -12.79
CA THR A 580 -29.48 1.33 -11.49
C THR A 580 -28.28 1.90 -10.78
N VAL A 581 -28.49 2.35 -9.56
CA VAL A 581 -27.44 3.01 -8.76
C VAL A 581 -27.30 2.38 -7.38
N PRO A 582 -26.06 2.26 -6.85
CA PRO A 582 -25.83 1.72 -5.52
C PRO A 582 -26.29 2.73 -4.46
N VAL A 583 -27.12 2.28 -3.54
CA VAL A 583 -27.64 3.10 -2.43
C VAL A 583 -27.07 2.70 -1.07
N GLY A 584 -26.24 1.66 -1.04
CA GLY A 584 -25.60 1.20 0.18
C GLY A 584 -26.53 0.49 1.15
N GLY A 585 -25.97 -0.04 2.23
CA GLY A 585 -26.73 -0.77 3.24
C GLY A 585 -26.20 -0.54 4.65
N ASN A 586 -26.93 -1.08 5.64
CA ASN A 586 -26.64 -0.91 7.06
C ASN A 586 -25.80 -2.05 7.64
N SER A 587 -25.56 -3.12 6.87
CA SER A 587 -24.66 -4.21 7.24
C SER A 587 -23.67 -4.51 6.13
N LEU A 588 -22.48 -4.92 6.52
CA LEU A 588 -21.36 -5.28 5.66
C LEU A 588 -20.67 -6.52 6.21
N PHE A 589 -20.36 -7.47 5.34
CA PHE A 589 -19.41 -8.53 5.63
C PHE A 589 -18.59 -8.82 4.39
N GLU A 590 -17.28 -8.83 4.51
CA GLU A 590 -16.35 -9.10 3.42
C GLU A 590 -15.18 -9.94 3.92
N THR A 591 -14.82 -10.92 3.15
CA THR A 591 -13.64 -11.74 3.37
C THR A 591 -12.91 -11.95 2.06
N SER A 592 -11.60 -11.93 2.10
CA SER A 592 -10.76 -12.26 0.96
C SER A 592 -9.59 -13.11 1.42
N VAL A 593 -9.28 -14.13 0.64
CA VAL A 593 -8.07 -14.95 0.80
C VAL A 593 -7.33 -14.88 -0.52
N GLU A 594 -6.06 -14.54 -0.45
CA GLU A 594 -5.21 -14.34 -1.61
C GLU A 594 -3.88 -15.05 -1.43
N MET A 595 -3.51 -15.86 -2.39
CA MET A 595 -2.20 -16.48 -2.50
C MET A 595 -1.39 -15.75 -3.56
N ARG A 596 -0.21 -15.28 -3.19
CA ARG A 596 0.72 -14.55 -4.04
C ARG A 596 1.98 -15.37 -4.26
N TYR A 597 2.51 -15.30 -5.47
CA TYR A 597 3.80 -15.88 -5.82
C TYR A 597 4.67 -14.87 -6.53
N GLN A 598 5.86 -14.62 -5.98
CA GLN A 598 6.84 -13.71 -6.57
C GLN A 598 7.67 -14.45 -7.60
N PHE A 599 7.45 -14.13 -8.86
CA PHE A 599 8.14 -14.76 -10.00
C PHE A 599 9.54 -14.19 -10.18
N THR A 600 9.65 -12.84 -10.17
CA THR A 600 10.91 -12.08 -10.20
C THR A 600 10.86 -11.02 -9.09
N GLU A 601 11.95 -10.27 -8.91
CA GLU A 601 11.98 -9.17 -7.94
C GLU A 601 10.86 -8.14 -8.15
N SER A 602 10.45 -7.92 -9.40
CA SER A 602 9.44 -6.92 -9.77
C SER A 602 8.09 -7.49 -10.19
N LEU A 603 8.00 -8.81 -10.47
CA LEU A 603 6.77 -9.41 -10.99
C LEU A 603 6.19 -10.44 -10.02
N MET A 604 4.94 -10.26 -9.65
CA MET A 604 4.19 -11.15 -8.77
C MET A 604 2.85 -11.54 -9.42
N VAL A 605 2.45 -12.77 -9.27
CA VAL A 605 1.10 -13.26 -9.64
C VAL A 605 0.31 -13.56 -8.37
N ALA A 606 -1.00 -13.38 -8.45
CA ALA A 606 -1.92 -13.66 -7.34
C ALA A 606 -3.11 -14.46 -7.82
N ALA A 607 -3.59 -15.37 -6.98
CA ALA A 607 -4.89 -16.01 -7.11
C ALA A 607 -5.70 -15.70 -5.85
N PHE A 608 -6.98 -15.38 -6.01
CA PHE A 608 -7.79 -14.96 -4.88
C PHE A 608 -9.22 -15.49 -4.91
N TYR A 609 -9.78 -15.58 -3.73
CA TYR A 609 -11.18 -15.84 -3.48
C TYR A 609 -11.75 -14.74 -2.59
N ASP A 610 -12.75 -14.04 -3.10
CA ASP A 610 -13.45 -12.97 -2.40
C ASP A 610 -14.89 -13.41 -2.11
N THR A 611 -15.38 -13.06 -0.93
CA THR A 611 -16.76 -13.33 -0.56
C THR A 611 -17.31 -12.22 0.32
N GLY A 612 -18.58 -11.86 0.16
CA GLY A 612 -19.17 -10.80 0.95
C GLY A 612 -20.64 -10.52 0.66
N LEU A 613 -21.17 -9.64 1.48
CA LEU A 613 -22.54 -9.12 1.37
C LEU A 613 -22.64 -7.69 1.89
N VAL A 614 -23.59 -6.94 1.35
CA VAL A 614 -24.08 -5.67 1.91
C VAL A 614 -25.59 -5.79 2.05
N GLY A 615 -26.10 -5.66 3.27
CA GLY A 615 -27.52 -5.79 3.56
C GLY A 615 -28.17 -4.43 3.84
N ILE A 616 -29.44 -4.28 3.45
CA ILE A 616 -30.24 -3.08 3.72
C ILE A 616 -30.37 -2.88 5.21
N GLU A 617 -30.72 -3.95 5.94
CA GLU A 617 -30.92 -3.94 7.38
C GLU A 617 -29.60 -4.20 8.12
N ASP A 618 -29.50 -3.73 9.33
CA ASP A 618 -28.39 -4.05 10.21
C ASP A 618 -28.48 -5.47 10.77
N PHE A 619 -27.40 -5.97 11.37
CA PHE A 619 -27.34 -7.35 11.88
C PHE A 619 -28.19 -7.60 13.13
N SER A 620 -28.72 -6.57 13.78
CA SER A 620 -29.62 -6.72 14.92
C SER A 620 -31.09 -6.81 14.53
N HIS A 621 -31.43 -6.43 13.31
CA HIS A 621 -32.81 -6.43 12.81
C HIS A 621 -33.34 -7.84 12.55
N ALA A 622 -34.66 -8.04 12.69
CA ALA A 622 -35.31 -9.34 12.44
C ALA A 622 -35.11 -9.84 11.00
N ASN A 623 -35.12 -8.92 10.02
CA ASN A 623 -34.88 -9.18 8.59
C ASN A 623 -33.41 -9.02 8.17
N ARG A 624 -32.50 -9.19 9.14
CA ARG A 624 -31.04 -9.08 8.88
C ARG A 624 -30.58 -9.99 7.75
N PRO A 625 -29.55 -9.59 6.99
CA PRO A 625 -28.96 -10.45 5.98
C PRO A 625 -28.36 -11.70 6.65
N LYS A 626 -28.57 -12.85 6.04
CA LYS A 626 -28.01 -14.11 6.52
C LYS A 626 -26.60 -14.25 5.97
N LEU A 627 -25.63 -14.41 6.86
CA LEU A 627 -24.30 -14.89 6.46
C LEU A 627 -24.51 -16.25 5.78
N PHE A 628 -24.01 -16.45 4.59
CA PHE A 628 -24.24 -17.63 3.74
C PHE A 628 -25.67 -17.80 3.18
N GLY A 629 -26.46 -16.72 3.17
CA GLY A 629 -27.76 -16.66 2.50
C GLY A 629 -27.66 -16.29 1.01
N PRO A 630 -28.80 -16.13 0.32
CA PRO A 630 -28.86 -15.79 -1.12
C PRO A 630 -28.18 -14.47 -1.48
N GLN A 631 -28.03 -13.56 -0.50
CA GLN A 631 -27.39 -12.25 -0.68
C GLN A 631 -25.87 -12.29 -0.44
N HIS A 632 -25.30 -13.47 -0.18
CA HIS A 632 -23.88 -13.67 -0.01
C HIS A 632 -23.25 -14.04 -1.35
N TYR A 633 -22.39 -13.20 -1.84
CA TYR A 633 -21.75 -13.33 -3.15
C TYR A 633 -20.33 -13.86 -3.02
N HIS A 634 -19.88 -14.54 -4.07
CA HIS A 634 -18.57 -15.15 -4.15
C HIS A 634 -17.91 -14.80 -5.48
N ALA A 635 -16.62 -14.61 -5.47
CA ALA A 635 -15.82 -14.40 -6.67
C ALA A 635 -14.48 -15.09 -6.57
N VAL A 636 -13.96 -15.54 -7.70
CA VAL A 636 -12.60 -16.04 -7.86
C VAL A 636 -11.89 -15.22 -8.92
N GLY A 637 -10.60 -15.07 -8.78
CA GLY A 637 -9.85 -14.31 -9.76
C GLY A 637 -8.35 -14.53 -9.69
N MET A 638 -7.68 -13.92 -10.65
CA MET A 638 -6.23 -13.89 -10.77
C MET A 638 -5.77 -12.44 -10.95
N GLY A 639 -4.57 -12.14 -10.51
CA GLY A 639 -4.00 -10.82 -10.62
C GLY A 639 -2.52 -10.87 -10.98
N LEU A 640 -2.11 -9.86 -11.73
CA LEU A 640 -0.72 -9.57 -12.03
C LEU A 640 -0.32 -8.30 -11.27
N ARG A 641 0.83 -8.32 -10.62
CA ARG A 641 1.37 -7.18 -9.88
C ARG A 641 2.78 -6.91 -10.38
N TYR A 642 3.02 -5.65 -10.72
CA TYR A 642 4.34 -5.17 -11.08
C TYR A 642 4.80 -4.17 -10.01
N LEU A 643 5.86 -4.53 -9.29
CA LEU A 643 6.38 -3.73 -8.19
C LEU A 643 7.11 -2.51 -8.71
N THR A 644 6.71 -1.34 -8.27
CA THR A 644 7.34 -0.07 -8.62
C THR A 644 7.78 0.67 -7.35
N VAL A 645 8.63 1.67 -7.49
CA VAL A 645 9.08 2.52 -6.38
C VAL A 645 7.95 3.27 -5.65
N VAL A 646 6.78 3.38 -6.26
CA VAL A 646 5.58 4.03 -5.67
C VAL A 646 4.53 3.04 -5.22
N GLY A 647 4.83 1.74 -5.27
CA GLY A 647 3.93 0.64 -4.94
C GLY A 647 3.58 -0.24 -6.15
N PRO A 648 2.93 -1.39 -5.93
CA PRO A 648 2.59 -2.31 -7.00
C PRO A 648 1.51 -1.74 -7.92
N VAL A 649 1.73 -1.84 -9.23
CA VAL A 649 0.68 -1.70 -10.26
C VAL A 649 0.00 -3.04 -10.39
N ARG A 650 -1.31 -3.08 -10.22
CA ARG A 650 -2.11 -4.30 -10.20
C ARG A 650 -3.10 -4.34 -11.34
N LEU A 651 -3.19 -5.51 -11.97
CA LEU A 651 -4.22 -5.86 -12.93
C LEU A 651 -4.92 -7.13 -12.43
N ASP A 652 -6.12 -7.00 -11.93
CA ASP A 652 -6.92 -8.12 -11.41
C ASP A 652 -8.10 -8.40 -12.34
N ILE A 653 -8.30 -9.67 -12.68
CA ILE A 653 -9.50 -10.18 -13.35
C ILE A 653 -10.23 -11.15 -12.43
N ALA A 654 -11.51 -10.97 -12.26
CA ALA A 654 -12.32 -11.77 -11.38
C ALA A 654 -13.64 -12.19 -12.04
N ARG A 655 -14.12 -13.37 -11.67
CA ARG A 655 -15.41 -13.92 -12.08
C ARG A 655 -16.27 -14.21 -10.86
N ARG A 656 -17.52 -13.80 -10.89
CA ARG A 656 -18.53 -14.17 -9.89
C ARG A 656 -18.88 -15.64 -9.99
N LEU A 657 -19.01 -16.28 -8.84
CA LEU A 657 -19.54 -17.63 -8.72
C LEU A 657 -20.99 -17.50 -8.25
N ASN A 658 -21.95 -17.98 -9.05
CA ASN A 658 -23.37 -18.03 -8.66
C ASN A 658 -23.61 -19.20 -7.68
N ILE A 659 -22.91 -19.19 -6.54
CA ILE A 659 -23.11 -20.19 -5.49
C ILE A 659 -24.17 -19.63 -4.54
N GLY A 660 -25.37 -20.23 -4.57
CA GLY A 660 -26.46 -19.82 -3.70
C GLY A 660 -27.57 -19.04 -4.41
N GLY A 661 -27.81 -19.32 -5.69
CA GLY A 661 -28.84 -18.69 -6.52
C GLY A 661 -30.24 -18.70 -5.93
N GLY A 662 -30.53 -17.69 -5.16
CA GLY A 662 -31.88 -17.25 -4.84
C GLY A 662 -31.90 -15.76 -5.03
N LEU A 663 -32.87 -15.26 -5.79
CA LEU A 663 -33.14 -13.85 -5.87
C LEU A 663 -33.32 -13.28 -4.47
N PRO A 664 -32.69 -12.16 -4.12
CA PRO A 664 -32.93 -11.52 -2.85
C PRO A 664 -34.41 -11.19 -2.73
N VAL A 665 -34.95 -11.37 -1.54
CA VAL A 665 -36.26 -10.83 -1.21
C VAL A 665 -36.18 -9.32 -1.37
N SER A 666 -36.77 -8.79 -2.44
CA SER A 666 -36.78 -7.36 -2.70
C SER A 666 -37.57 -6.65 -1.60
N THR A 667 -36.89 -5.82 -0.83
CA THR A 667 -37.57 -4.74 -0.12
C THR A 667 -38.10 -3.78 -1.20
N PRO A 668 -39.35 -3.31 -1.13
CA PRO A 668 -39.92 -2.45 -2.17
C PRO A 668 -38.98 -1.28 -2.48
N GLY A 669 -38.60 -1.10 -3.74
CA GLY A 669 -37.70 -0.04 -4.21
C GLY A 669 -36.20 -0.36 -4.23
N TYR A 670 -35.78 -1.54 -3.77
CA TYR A 670 -34.35 -1.95 -3.80
C TYR A 670 -34.20 -3.27 -4.56
N ILE A 671 -33.10 -3.38 -5.30
CA ILE A 671 -32.67 -4.59 -5.98
C ILE A 671 -31.23 -4.92 -5.64
N TYR A 672 -30.87 -6.20 -5.73
CA TYR A 672 -29.48 -6.62 -5.62
C TYR A 672 -28.91 -6.94 -7.00
N PRO A 673 -27.58 -6.83 -7.18
CA PRO A 673 -26.96 -7.09 -8.48
C PRO A 673 -27.14 -8.56 -8.89
N GLU A 674 -27.67 -8.77 -10.10
CA GLU A 674 -27.69 -10.07 -10.78
C GLU A 674 -26.59 -10.17 -11.84
N ALA A 675 -26.18 -11.39 -12.15
CA ALA A 675 -25.11 -11.62 -13.08
C ALA A 675 -25.60 -11.63 -14.53
N GLY A 676 -25.06 -10.74 -15.36
CA GLY A 676 -25.16 -10.78 -16.83
C GLY A 676 -24.05 -11.64 -17.45
N GLY A 677 -23.73 -11.46 -18.74
CA GLY A 677 -22.54 -12.03 -19.39
C GLY A 677 -21.24 -11.45 -18.84
N CYS A 678 -20.08 -12.06 -19.17
CA CYS A 678 -18.79 -11.50 -18.82
C CYS A 678 -18.65 -10.08 -19.40
N PHE A 679 -18.17 -9.15 -18.57
CA PHE A 679 -17.98 -7.73 -18.92
C PHE A 679 -19.24 -6.99 -19.41
N GLY A 680 -20.43 -7.48 -19.07
CA GLY A 680 -21.69 -6.88 -19.53
C GLY A 680 -21.98 -7.04 -21.03
N ILE A 681 -21.19 -7.82 -21.75
CA ILE A 681 -21.39 -8.05 -23.19
C ILE A 681 -22.62 -8.92 -23.38
N GLY A 682 -23.62 -8.42 -24.13
CA GLY A 682 -24.84 -9.14 -24.50
C GLY A 682 -26.00 -9.04 -23.52
N SER A 683 -25.87 -8.34 -22.40
CA SER A 683 -26.96 -8.13 -21.46
C SER A 683 -27.65 -6.78 -21.72
N ARG A 684 -28.80 -6.82 -22.38
CA ARG A 684 -29.75 -5.70 -22.30
C ARG A 684 -30.70 -5.99 -21.14
N TRP A 685 -30.79 -5.04 -20.21
CA TRP A 685 -31.77 -5.12 -19.15
C TRP A 685 -33.16 -4.97 -19.72
N ARG A 686 -34.09 -5.88 -19.45
CA ARG A 686 -35.50 -5.76 -19.72
C ARG A 686 -36.28 -6.11 -18.47
N PRO A 687 -37.22 -5.28 -18.01
CA PRO A 687 -38.10 -5.70 -16.94
C PRO A 687 -38.92 -6.91 -17.42
N THR A 688 -38.80 -8.03 -16.71
CA THR A 688 -39.62 -9.22 -16.96
C THR A 688 -40.87 -9.14 -16.12
N GLY A 689 -41.97 -8.66 -16.70
CA GLY A 689 -43.28 -8.71 -16.09
C GLY A 689 -44.02 -7.36 -16.08
N PRO A 690 -45.37 -7.38 -15.95
CA PRO A 690 -46.12 -6.17 -15.78
C PRO A 690 -45.73 -5.49 -14.49
N THR A 691 -45.60 -4.16 -14.57
CA THR A 691 -45.32 -3.27 -13.42
C THR A 691 -46.41 -3.44 -12.37
N THR A 692 -46.17 -4.37 -11.44
CA THR A 692 -46.93 -4.35 -10.20
C THR A 692 -46.27 -3.28 -9.28
N PRO A 693 -47.02 -2.52 -8.51
CA PRO A 693 -46.50 -1.55 -7.56
C PRO A 693 -45.50 -2.11 -6.52
N SER A 694 -45.37 -3.42 -6.47
CA SER A 694 -44.40 -4.20 -5.70
C SER A 694 -43.29 -4.75 -6.57
N GLY A 695 -42.94 -4.10 -7.70
CA GLY A 695 -42.04 -4.59 -8.74
C GLY A 695 -40.73 -5.18 -8.21
N ALA A 696 -40.72 -6.50 -8.13
CA ALA A 696 -39.48 -7.24 -8.13
C ALA A 696 -38.91 -7.16 -9.55
N PHE A 697 -37.92 -6.28 -9.76
CA PHE A 697 -37.17 -6.28 -11.00
C PHE A 697 -36.13 -7.40 -10.93
N ALA A 698 -36.19 -8.34 -11.84
CA ALA A 698 -35.14 -9.29 -12.06
C ALA A 698 -33.97 -8.57 -12.74
N GLY A 699 -32.88 -8.39 -12.01
CA GLY A 699 -31.54 -8.20 -12.53
C GLY A 699 -31.14 -6.85 -13.09
N ALA A 700 -30.25 -6.14 -12.38
CA ALA A 700 -29.42 -5.14 -13.02
C ALA A 700 -28.30 -5.85 -13.80
N PRO A 701 -27.99 -5.45 -15.06
CA PRO A 701 -27.01 -6.12 -15.89
C PRO A 701 -25.58 -5.78 -15.47
N ASP A 702 -25.12 -6.31 -14.34
CA ASP A 702 -23.71 -6.28 -14.00
C ASP A 702 -23.01 -7.49 -14.62
N GLY A 703 -21.87 -7.27 -15.29
CA GLY A 703 -21.11 -8.36 -15.89
C GLY A 703 -20.70 -9.42 -14.86
N LEU A 704 -20.67 -10.69 -15.28
CA LEU A 704 -20.13 -11.80 -14.45
C LEU A 704 -18.65 -11.66 -14.16
N CYS A 705 -17.92 -10.93 -15.00
CA CYS A 705 -16.48 -10.69 -14.86
C CYS A 705 -16.21 -9.19 -14.68
N ALA A 706 -15.23 -8.89 -13.85
CA ALA A 706 -14.73 -7.53 -13.67
C ALA A 706 -13.21 -7.49 -13.85
N LEU A 707 -12.72 -6.39 -14.40
CA LEU A 707 -11.32 -6.09 -14.60
C LEU A 707 -10.96 -4.83 -13.82
N HIS A 708 -9.93 -4.91 -12.99
CA HIS A 708 -9.49 -3.79 -12.18
C HIS A 708 -8.02 -3.50 -12.43
N LEU A 709 -7.73 -2.24 -12.77
CA LEU A 709 -6.38 -1.68 -12.81
C LEU A 709 -6.24 -0.72 -11.63
N SER A 710 -5.22 -0.89 -10.81
CA SER A 710 -4.99 -0.01 -9.66
C SER A 710 -3.51 0.06 -9.29
N ILE A 711 -3.15 1.07 -8.51
CA ILE A 711 -1.81 1.24 -7.92
C ILE A 711 -1.94 1.09 -6.41
N GLY A 712 -1.09 0.27 -5.81
CA GLY A 712 -1.12 -0.09 -4.39
C GLY A 712 -1.74 -1.46 -4.12
N GLU A 713 -1.77 -1.88 -2.85
CA GLU A 713 -2.28 -3.19 -2.46
C GLU A 713 -3.81 -3.24 -2.31
N ALA A 714 -4.39 -4.42 -2.59
CA ALA A 714 -5.82 -4.68 -2.35
C ALA A 714 -6.15 -4.86 -0.87
N PHE A 715 -5.12 -5.04 -0.06
CA PHE A 715 -5.25 -5.38 1.35
C PHE A 715 -4.86 -4.23 2.26
#